data_179efd44cf1aa05afda828e9d8b3282f
#
_entry.id   179efd44cf1aa05afda828e9d8b3282f
#
_cell.length_a   1.000
_cell.length_b   1.000
_cell.length_c   1.000
_cell.angle_alpha   90.00
_cell.angle_beta   90.00
_cell.angle_gamma   90.00
#
_symmetry.space_group_name_H-M   'P 1'
#
loop_
_entity.id
_entity.type
_entity.pdbx_description
1 polymer ?
#
loop_
_entity_poly.entity_id
_entity_poly.type
_entity_poly.pdbx_seq_one_letter_code
_entity_poly.pdbx_strand_id
1 'polypeptide(L)'
;LLASAGVSQTTNIVDQFNPSGANGFSYSAGQIESVWTNWFGGAFESVVWDPMSDASSNAASGSMEITADFTSANNQFEVYDGFNGISPPFNGLLCTNFQCDVRFAAGSATGLFGGQQCFGYLQFGVATYNFGQDYFSTAVNVPATDTNWVHVSIPISTSVDLNLVQIADVLVHIYGPNYSPALSGPTTFWVDNIEFTGPTLANNCLVDGNSVFQRIDGFGASSAWQSTWTTAEANLFFSTNNGLLYTNSLGAVSTNNGIGLSLLRNRIMYASSTSASATPTTVESSIMQKAQALGARVWSTPWTPPAGFKSTNDIYDSNHAAAGGIDGGSFLGSGNNITNVNYASQLANYVASVKSTYGVNLYAVSIQNEPDADVTSYEACQWSAAQIHDFVTNLYAAFAAKGVSSTKIILPEDENWRTNLLLTAMSDPAVAADVGVVACHNYDGNPPENTPVPLTTGSNPNAATWETEVSLLSGNDDSMANAIYWAGRIHWFMTIAQVNAWHYWWLMDGGSSGNESLTDATASPTKRMFALGQFSRFVRPNYYRIAANNNGAALVSAYKDSASPAFSIVAINSSSSDILQTFTLTNFSEASVLTPWMTTSNLSLAPQSPIAITNLSFTYDLPAMSVVTFAGLATNYPPVLNPVPDQTVNPGVAINVTNTATDVDAPPQTLTFGLVNPLTVPKGTSFNNVTGVLSWRPPIQFAGKTNVFSVFVSNNGTPALSATNSFEVIVNPVTQPSISSIAVSGQKITLTAQGTQGPDYTLLTSTNLINWQTVLTTNSPALPVTLIYTNLQPGLDCFFRLELGP
;
A
#
# COMPACT_ATOMS: atom_id res chain seq x y z
N LEU A 1 -13.75 27.13 42.60
CA LEU A 1 -12.98 27.96 41.67
C LEU A 1 -12.02 27.02 40.93
N LEU A 2 -12.51 26.39 39.87
CA LEU A 2 -11.69 25.71 38.86
C LEU A 2 -11.16 26.85 37.96
N ALA A 3 -9.87 27.14 38.02
CA ALA A 3 -9.21 27.91 37.00
C ALA A 3 -9.39 27.18 35.66
N SER A 4 -10.08 27.80 34.71
CA SER A 4 -10.06 27.35 33.32
C SER A 4 -8.61 27.43 32.88
N ALA A 5 -7.99 26.27 32.66
CA ALA A 5 -6.76 26.22 31.89
C ALA A 5 -7.08 26.89 30.55
N GLY A 6 -6.40 27.95 30.23
CA GLY A 6 -6.54 28.60 28.93
C GLY A 6 -6.23 27.55 27.83
N VAL A 7 -7.18 27.33 27.00
CA VAL A 7 -6.96 26.50 25.79
C VAL A 7 -5.99 27.31 24.95
N SER A 8 -4.78 26.82 24.73
CA SER A 8 -3.85 27.45 23.79
C SER A 8 -4.46 27.32 22.38
N GLN A 9 -4.25 28.33 21.55
CA GLN A 9 -4.83 28.42 20.22
C GLN A 9 -3.73 28.12 19.20
N THR A 10 -4.00 27.25 18.23
CA THR A 10 -3.11 27.08 17.08
C THR A 10 -3.42 28.13 16.04
N THR A 11 -2.38 28.66 15.43
CA THR A 11 -2.47 29.67 14.37
C THR A 11 -1.76 29.12 13.13
N ASN A 12 -2.48 29.05 12.01
CA ASN A 12 -1.90 28.80 10.71
C ASN A 12 -1.85 30.14 9.97
N ILE A 13 -0.67 30.69 9.83
CA ILE A 13 -0.45 31.97 9.15
C ILE A 13 -0.54 31.69 7.65
N VAL A 14 -1.45 32.39 6.97
CA VAL A 14 -1.54 32.42 5.51
C VAL A 14 -0.57 33.47 4.98
N ASP A 15 -0.75 34.72 5.39
CA ASP A 15 0.09 35.82 4.95
C ASP A 15 0.15 36.95 5.99
N GLN A 16 1.35 37.43 6.25
CA GLN A 16 1.64 38.59 7.08
C GLN A 16 2.22 39.74 6.25
N PHE A 17 2.22 39.62 4.92
CA PHE A 17 2.71 40.60 3.96
C PHE A 17 4.12 41.12 4.24
N ASN A 18 4.96 40.33 4.83
CA ASN A 18 6.36 40.61 5.08
C ASN A 18 7.19 40.39 3.79
N PRO A 19 8.32 41.13 3.56
CA PRO A 19 9.17 40.97 2.40
C PRO A 19 9.70 39.53 2.20
N SER A 20 9.74 38.73 3.27
CA SER A 20 10.08 37.31 3.26
C SER A 20 8.93 36.53 3.90
N GLY A 21 7.74 36.64 3.33
CA GLY A 21 6.49 36.19 3.95
C GLY A 21 6.47 34.72 4.36
N ALA A 22 5.49 34.36 5.20
CA ALA A 22 5.14 33.01 5.51
C ALA A 22 4.74 32.27 4.20
N ASN A 23 4.90 30.97 4.18
CA ASN A 23 4.54 30.11 3.01
C ASN A 23 5.25 30.44 1.68
N GLY A 24 6.39 31.11 1.73
CA GLY A 24 7.22 31.35 0.54
C GLY A 24 6.85 32.57 -0.29
N PHE A 25 5.82 33.34 0.10
CA PHE A 25 5.52 34.62 -0.55
C PHE A 25 6.62 35.64 -0.26
N SER A 26 7.11 36.30 -1.30
CA SER A 26 8.05 37.41 -1.19
C SER A 26 7.52 38.64 -1.90
N TYR A 27 7.48 39.75 -1.21
CA TYR A 27 6.92 41.00 -1.73
C TYR A 27 7.99 42.06 -1.95
N SER A 28 7.80 42.86 -3.01
CA SER A 28 8.51 44.11 -3.24
C SER A 28 7.49 45.18 -3.61
N ALA A 29 7.76 46.42 -3.32
CA ALA A 29 6.83 47.52 -3.59
C ALA A 29 6.26 47.48 -5.01
N GLY A 30 4.96 47.41 -5.12
CA GLY A 30 4.24 47.37 -6.40
C GLY A 30 4.18 46.02 -7.11
N GLN A 31 4.50 44.90 -6.45
CA GLN A 31 4.55 43.58 -7.08
C GLN A 31 3.63 42.50 -6.47
N ILE A 32 2.67 42.88 -5.65
CA ILE A 32 1.75 41.91 -5.07
C ILE A 32 0.85 41.21 -6.11
N GLU A 33 0.61 41.87 -7.24
CA GLU A 33 -0.28 41.37 -8.31
C GLU A 33 0.17 40.02 -8.92
N SER A 34 1.42 39.63 -8.72
CA SER A 34 1.88 38.32 -9.19
C SER A 34 1.47 37.15 -8.27
N VAL A 35 0.99 37.45 -7.08
CA VAL A 35 0.54 36.47 -6.07
C VAL A 35 -0.93 36.65 -5.80
N TRP A 36 -1.34 37.86 -5.35
CA TRP A 36 -2.74 38.19 -5.12
C TRP A 36 -3.31 38.87 -6.36
N THR A 37 -4.44 38.39 -6.85
CA THR A 37 -5.05 38.90 -8.09
C THR A 37 -6.57 38.85 -8.03
N ASN A 38 -7.23 39.57 -8.94
CA ASN A 38 -8.69 39.53 -9.07
C ASN A 38 -9.13 38.16 -9.63
N TRP A 39 -9.96 37.46 -8.87
CA TRP A 39 -10.64 36.26 -9.33
C TRP A 39 -11.98 36.60 -10.00
N PHE A 40 -12.77 37.43 -9.37
CA PHE A 40 -14.14 37.70 -9.80
C PHE A 40 -14.60 39.13 -9.44
N GLY A 41 -15.45 39.65 -10.27
CA GLY A 41 -16.20 40.88 -10.01
C GLY A 41 -15.64 42.13 -10.66
N GLY A 42 -16.54 43.03 -11.04
CA GLY A 42 -16.21 44.18 -11.88
C GLY A 42 -15.86 45.45 -11.09
N ALA A 43 -15.91 45.42 -9.76
CA ALA A 43 -15.54 46.59 -8.92
C ALA A 43 -14.04 46.69 -8.67
N PHE A 44 -13.28 45.62 -8.88
CA PHE A 44 -11.83 45.56 -8.66
C PHE A 44 -11.08 46.52 -9.60
N GLU A 45 -10.10 47.25 -9.10
CA GLU A 45 -9.19 48.09 -9.86
C GLU A 45 -7.73 47.66 -9.76
N SER A 46 -7.22 47.48 -8.52
CA SER A 46 -5.84 47.06 -8.31
C SER A 46 -5.64 46.40 -6.97
N VAL A 47 -4.58 45.58 -6.89
CA VAL A 47 -4.01 45.09 -5.65
C VAL A 47 -2.50 45.31 -5.67
N VAL A 48 -1.93 45.92 -4.63
CA VAL A 48 -0.51 46.22 -4.50
C VAL A 48 -0.03 45.97 -3.07
N TRP A 49 1.27 45.68 -2.91
CA TRP A 49 1.86 45.66 -1.59
C TRP A 49 2.22 47.06 -1.12
N ASP A 50 1.67 47.48 0.03
CA ASP A 50 1.98 48.74 0.67
C ASP A 50 2.95 48.55 1.83
N PRO A 51 4.25 48.91 1.66
CA PRO A 51 5.25 48.75 2.69
C PRO A 51 5.13 49.78 3.84
N MET A 52 4.23 50.74 3.70
CA MET A 52 4.06 51.81 4.69
C MET A 52 2.88 51.57 5.60
N SER A 53 2.16 50.47 5.39
CA SER A 53 0.93 50.16 6.11
C SER A 53 1.05 48.76 6.73
N ASP A 54 0.99 48.66 8.02
CA ASP A 54 1.11 47.39 8.76
C ASP A 54 0.26 47.47 10.04
N ALA A 55 -0.54 46.44 10.29
CA ALA A 55 -1.46 46.39 11.44
C ALA A 55 -0.72 46.32 12.80
N SER A 56 0.45 45.67 12.81
CA SER A 56 1.30 45.48 13.98
C SER A 56 2.26 46.66 14.21
N SER A 57 2.25 47.66 13.32
CA SER A 57 3.21 48.79 13.33
C SER A 57 4.67 48.32 13.15
N ASN A 58 4.89 47.26 12.44
CA ASN A 58 6.23 46.71 12.15
C ASN A 58 6.82 47.40 10.91
N ALA A 59 7.84 48.21 11.08
CA ALA A 59 8.47 48.94 9.97
C ALA A 59 9.14 48.06 8.90
N ALA A 60 9.30 46.75 9.16
CA ALA A 60 9.86 45.79 8.22
C ALA A 60 8.79 44.95 7.53
N SER A 61 7.53 45.22 7.74
CA SER A 61 6.37 44.57 7.17
C SER A 61 5.57 45.53 6.27
N GLY A 62 4.47 45.05 5.73
CA GLY A 62 3.54 45.78 4.88
C GLY A 62 2.15 45.17 4.93
N SER A 63 1.27 45.59 4.05
CA SER A 63 -0.07 45.03 3.92
C SER A 63 -0.49 44.99 2.45
N MET A 64 -1.53 44.24 2.17
CA MET A 64 -2.17 44.23 0.87
C MET A 64 -3.10 45.40 0.73
N GLU A 65 -2.79 46.36 -0.15
CA GLU A 65 -3.68 47.49 -0.50
C GLU A 65 -4.53 47.07 -1.72
N ILE A 66 -5.83 47.23 -1.57
CA ILE A 66 -6.81 46.92 -2.64
C ILE A 66 -7.59 48.22 -2.95
N THR A 67 -7.69 48.54 -4.26
CA THR A 67 -8.56 49.58 -4.74
C THR A 67 -9.70 48.99 -5.58
N ALA A 68 -10.87 49.57 -5.40
CA ALA A 68 -12.08 49.19 -6.09
C ALA A 68 -12.99 50.41 -6.37
N ASP A 69 -13.81 50.37 -7.40
CA ASP A 69 -14.85 51.37 -7.67
C ASP A 69 -16.20 50.70 -7.78
N PHE A 70 -17.06 50.89 -6.76
CA PHE A 70 -18.38 50.32 -6.71
C PHE A 70 -19.37 51.19 -7.52
N THR A 71 -20.02 50.57 -8.52
CA THR A 71 -21.10 51.19 -9.30
C THR A 71 -22.33 50.29 -9.23
N SER A 72 -23.47 50.81 -9.75
CA SER A 72 -24.71 50.01 -9.81
C SER A 72 -24.59 48.72 -10.62
N ALA A 73 -23.58 48.64 -11.50
CA ALA A 73 -23.32 47.47 -12.33
C ALA A 73 -22.18 46.59 -11.75
N ASN A 74 -21.27 47.23 -10.97
CA ASN A 74 -20.09 46.60 -10.38
C ASN A 74 -20.13 46.74 -8.87
N ASN A 75 -20.73 45.80 -8.18
CA ASN A 75 -21.05 45.88 -6.75
C ASN A 75 -20.34 44.85 -5.89
N GLN A 76 -19.40 44.13 -6.47
CA GLN A 76 -18.62 43.12 -5.78
C GLN A 76 -17.28 42.88 -6.48
N PHE A 77 -16.33 42.33 -5.73
CA PHE A 77 -15.10 41.77 -6.24
C PHE A 77 -14.52 40.73 -5.27
N GLU A 78 -13.64 39.94 -5.79
CA GLU A 78 -12.96 38.88 -5.06
C GLU A 78 -11.51 38.83 -5.48
N VAL A 79 -10.60 38.84 -4.52
CA VAL A 79 -9.17 38.61 -4.74
C VAL A 79 -8.75 37.32 -4.06
N TYR A 80 -7.83 36.63 -4.68
CA TYR A 80 -7.31 35.37 -4.15
C TYR A 80 -5.78 35.37 -4.21
N ASP A 81 -5.14 34.49 -3.46
CA ASP A 81 -3.69 34.39 -3.29
C ASP A 81 -2.96 33.73 -4.45
N GLY A 82 -3.59 33.65 -5.62
CA GLY A 82 -3.09 32.94 -6.78
C GLY A 82 -3.50 31.48 -6.76
N PHE A 83 -3.36 30.82 -7.91
CA PHE A 83 -3.80 29.44 -8.06
C PHE A 83 -2.93 28.49 -7.26
N ASN A 84 -3.50 27.84 -6.24
CA ASN A 84 -2.79 27.01 -5.26
C ASN A 84 -1.70 27.80 -4.48
N GLY A 85 -2.01 29.02 -4.06
CA GLY A 85 -1.06 29.92 -3.43
C GLY A 85 -0.48 29.41 -2.12
N ILE A 86 -1.23 28.59 -1.37
CA ILE A 86 -0.75 27.99 -0.12
C ILE A 86 -0.07 26.66 -0.38
N SER A 87 1.25 26.62 -0.23
CA SER A 87 2.06 25.41 -0.42
C SER A 87 3.05 25.22 0.76
N PRO A 88 2.99 24.10 1.50
CA PRO A 88 2.00 23.02 1.41
C PRO A 88 0.62 23.42 1.93
N PRO A 89 -0.47 22.85 1.41
CA PRO A 89 -1.81 23.12 1.92
C PRO A 89 -1.96 22.62 3.37
N PHE A 90 -2.77 23.30 4.17
CA PHE A 90 -2.97 22.94 5.56
C PHE A 90 -4.34 22.32 5.84
N ASN A 91 -4.46 21.61 6.96
CA ASN A 91 -5.67 20.92 7.35
C ASN A 91 -6.70 21.90 7.95
N GLY A 92 -7.74 22.23 7.15
CA GLY A 92 -8.81 23.12 7.53
C GLY A 92 -9.76 22.59 8.62
N LEU A 93 -9.79 21.28 8.89
CA LEU A 93 -10.63 20.68 9.92
C LEU A 93 -10.28 21.17 11.34
N LEU A 94 -9.07 21.70 11.52
CA LEU A 94 -8.59 22.22 12.82
C LEU A 94 -8.90 23.68 13.03
N CYS A 95 -9.38 24.37 11.98
CA CYS A 95 -9.61 25.78 12.03
C CYS A 95 -11.06 26.07 12.48
N THR A 96 -11.23 26.89 13.49
CA THR A 96 -12.55 27.35 13.96
C THR A 96 -12.87 28.76 13.54
N ASN A 97 -11.83 29.57 13.30
CA ASN A 97 -11.98 30.94 12.86
C ASN A 97 -10.98 31.27 11.76
N PHE A 98 -11.41 32.09 10.84
CA PHE A 98 -10.58 32.88 9.95
C PHE A 98 -10.35 34.25 10.60
N GLN A 99 -9.14 34.79 10.56
CA GLN A 99 -8.79 36.08 11.12
C GLN A 99 -7.96 36.92 10.15
N CYS A 100 -8.15 38.18 10.17
CA CYS A 100 -7.29 39.18 9.52
C CYS A 100 -7.47 40.56 10.17
N ASP A 101 -6.57 41.45 9.85
CA ASP A 101 -6.71 42.86 10.16
C ASP A 101 -7.08 43.63 8.90
N VAL A 102 -8.07 44.51 8.98
CA VAL A 102 -8.53 45.33 7.84
C VAL A 102 -8.55 46.81 8.23
N ARG A 103 -8.27 47.67 7.27
CA ARG A 103 -8.36 49.10 7.39
C ARG A 103 -8.92 49.72 6.13
N PHE A 104 -9.86 50.63 6.24
CA PHE A 104 -10.41 51.38 5.12
C PHE A 104 -9.91 52.82 5.12
N ALA A 105 -9.59 53.34 3.95
CA ALA A 105 -9.22 54.77 3.78
C ALA A 105 -10.40 55.68 4.08
N ALA A 106 -10.08 56.86 4.68
CA ALA A 106 -11.06 57.91 4.86
C ALA A 106 -11.62 58.35 3.52
N GLY A 107 -12.96 58.31 3.34
CA GLY A 107 -13.62 58.65 2.09
C GLY A 107 -13.93 57.47 1.17
N SER A 108 -13.56 56.22 1.58
CA SER A 108 -14.02 55.03 0.90
C SER A 108 -15.56 54.97 0.86
N ALA A 109 -16.07 54.30 -0.17
CA ALA A 109 -17.50 54.11 -0.35
C ALA A 109 -18.17 53.48 0.88
N THR A 110 -19.36 53.99 1.22
CA THR A 110 -20.14 53.47 2.35
C THR A 110 -21.57 53.22 1.93
N GLY A 111 -22.18 52.23 2.58
CA GLY A 111 -23.58 51.89 2.43
C GLY A 111 -24.27 51.74 3.77
N LEU A 112 -25.58 51.70 3.81
CA LEU A 112 -26.36 51.55 5.02
C LEU A 112 -26.87 50.13 5.17
N PHE A 113 -26.45 49.46 6.19
CA PHE A 113 -26.91 48.12 6.54
C PHE A 113 -27.48 48.10 7.98
N GLY A 114 -28.73 47.70 8.15
CA GLY A 114 -29.36 47.64 9.45
C GLY A 114 -29.43 48.98 10.20
N GLY A 115 -29.35 50.13 9.49
CA GLY A 115 -29.29 51.45 10.10
C GLY A 115 -27.89 51.95 10.44
N GLN A 116 -26.86 51.18 10.15
CA GLN A 116 -25.47 51.56 10.39
C GLN A 116 -24.74 51.77 9.08
N GLN A 117 -23.92 52.80 8.99
CA GLN A 117 -23.01 53.05 7.87
C GLN A 117 -21.86 52.05 7.93
N CYS A 118 -21.60 51.27 6.85
CA CYS A 118 -20.54 50.29 6.74
C CYS A 118 -19.75 50.50 5.43
N PHE A 119 -18.46 50.11 5.44
CA PHE A 119 -17.58 50.16 4.30
C PHE A 119 -17.81 49.01 3.31
N GLY A 120 -18.52 48.00 3.71
CA GLY A 120 -18.80 46.84 2.90
C GLY A 120 -19.07 45.61 3.71
N TYR A 121 -19.35 44.55 3.03
CA TYR A 121 -19.69 43.25 3.51
C TYR A 121 -18.51 42.34 3.17
N LEU A 122 -17.66 42.12 4.14
CA LEU A 122 -16.44 41.34 3.98
C LEU A 122 -16.73 39.85 4.22
N GLN A 123 -16.31 39.03 3.30
CA GLN A 123 -16.44 37.58 3.37
C GLN A 123 -15.11 36.94 3.01
N PHE A 124 -14.76 35.86 3.63
CA PHE A 124 -13.58 35.07 3.29
C PHE A 124 -14.02 33.76 2.68
N GLY A 125 -13.31 33.36 1.65
CA GLY A 125 -13.41 32.07 1.03
C GLY A 125 -12.15 31.26 1.25
N VAL A 126 -12.29 29.97 1.15
CA VAL A 126 -11.18 29.02 1.04
C VAL A 126 -11.51 28.07 -0.09
N ALA A 127 -10.49 27.67 -0.82
CA ALA A 127 -10.66 26.65 -1.86
C ALA A 127 -9.67 25.48 -1.63
N THR A 128 -10.12 24.32 -2.05
CA THR A 128 -9.23 23.18 -2.20
C THR A 128 -8.48 23.30 -3.52
N TYR A 129 -7.46 22.50 -3.65
CA TYR A 129 -6.62 22.43 -4.84
C TYR A 129 -7.44 22.45 -6.14
N ASN A 130 -7.04 23.28 -7.08
CA ASN A 130 -7.73 23.50 -8.35
C ASN A 130 -9.19 23.95 -8.20
N PHE A 131 -9.56 24.63 -7.14
CA PHE A 131 -10.94 25.01 -6.85
C PHE A 131 -11.91 23.83 -6.93
N GLY A 132 -11.48 22.66 -6.52
CA GLY A 132 -12.33 21.47 -6.50
C GLY A 132 -13.58 21.66 -5.63
N GLN A 133 -13.44 22.44 -4.57
CA GLN A 133 -14.53 22.92 -3.71
C GLN A 133 -14.14 24.26 -3.10
N ASP A 134 -15.04 25.22 -3.12
CA ASP A 134 -14.91 26.54 -2.53
C ASP A 134 -15.95 26.72 -1.42
N TYR A 135 -15.54 27.37 -0.35
CA TYR A 135 -16.40 27.64 0.79
C TYR A 135 -16.23 29.08 1.26
N PHE A 136 -17.34 29.75 1.47
CA PHE A 136 -17.35 31.10 1.97
C PHE A 136 -17.82 31.14 3.43
N SER A 137 -17.15 31.98 4.23
CA SER A 137 -17.54 32.26 5.61
C SER A 137 -18.87 32.99 5.68
N THR A 138 -19.42 33.11 6.89
CA THR A 138 -20.42 34.17 7.18
C THR A 138 -19.74 35.52 6.98
N ALA A 139 -20.48 36.45 6.41
CA ALA A 139 -19.94 37.75 6.11
C ALA A 139 -20.00 38.71 7.32
N VAL A 140 -19.07 39.63 7.36
CA VAL A 140 -18.97 40.64 8.39
C VAL A 140 -19.11 42.05 7.79
N ASN A 141 -19.98 42.87 8.36
CA ASN A 141 -20.08 44.27 8.01
C ASN A 141 -19.03 45.07 8.77
N VAL A 142 -18.18 45.82 8.04
CA VAL A 142 -17.17 46.69 8.69
C VAL A 142 -17.76 48.10 8.88
N PRO A 143 -17.94 48.56 10.12
CA PRO A 143 -18.51 49.88 10.40
C PRO A 143 -17.66 51.01 9.85
N ALA A 144 -18.32 52.00 9.19
CA ALA A 144 -17.65 53.15 8.56
C ALA A 144 -17.21 54.23 9.60
N THR A 145 -17.34 53.96 10.88
CA THR A 145 -16.95 54.90 11.97
C THR A 145 -15.47 54.83 12.34
N ASP A 146 -14.76 53.80 11.84
CA ASP A 146 -13.37 53.58 12.17
C ASP A 146 -12.52 53.45 10.91
N THR A 147 -11.50 54.30 10.80
CA THR A 147 -10.46 54.22 9.73
C THR A 147 -9.12 53.68 10.26
N ASN A 148 -9.09 53.20 11.51
CA ASN A 148 -7.97 52.45 12.03
C ASN A 148 -8.03 50.96 11.61
N TRP A 149 -6.99 50.25 11.94
CA TRP A 149 -7.00 48.80 11.80
C TRP A 149 -8.07 48.16 12.69
N VAL A 150 -8.88 47.29 12.09
CA VAL A 150 -9.94 46.53 12.78
C VAL A 150 -9.59 45.06 12.65
N HIS A 151 -9.45 44.38 13.79
CA HIS A 151 -9.30 42.94 13.79
C HIS A 151 -10.64 42.26 13.49
N VAL A 152 -10.66 41.41 12.49
CA VAL A 152 -11.84 40.66 12.06
C VAL A 152 -11.61 39.18 12.33
N SER A 153 -12.50 38.59 13.13
CA SER A 153 -12.50 37.13 13.36
C SER A 153 -13.85 36.56 12.96
N ILE A 154 -13.84 35.64 12.01
CA ILE A 154 -15.05 35.08 11.42
C ILE A 154 -15.07 33.60 11.73
N PRO A 155 -16.11 33.06 12.41
CA PRO A 155 -16.24 31.63 12.61
C PRO A 155 -16.35 30.90 11.28
N ILE A 156 -15.56 29.86 11.10
CA ILE A 156 -15.71 28.94 9.98
C ILE A 156 -16.92 28.05 10.29
N SER A 157 -17.94 28.10 9.44
CA SER A 157 -19.15 27.33 9.64
C SER A 157 -18.87 25.83 9.60
N THR A 158 -19.18 25.11 10.67
CA THR A 158 -19.12 23.64 10.75
C THR A 158 -20.25 22.95 9.96
N SER A 159 -21.16 23.70 9.34
CA SER A 159 -22.29 23.17 8.56
C SER A 159 -21.89 22.75 7.14
N VAL A 160 -20.69 23.04 6.72
CA VAL A 160 -20.13 22.59 5.46
C VAL A 160 -19.40 21.30 5.73
N ASP A 161 -19.61 20.32 4.85
CA ASP A 161 -18.92 19.03 4.90
C ASP A 161 -17.43 19.27 4.59
N LEU A 162 -16.73 19.83 5.58
CA LEU A 162 -15.29 20.14 5.56
C LEU A 162 -14.48 18.83 5.60
N ASN A 163 -14.74 17.93 4.67
CA ASN A 163 -13.74 16.98 4.21
C ASN A 163 -12.54 17.72 3.57
N LEU A 164 -12.43 19.01 3.87
CA LEU A 164 -11.37 19.93 3.49
C LEU A 164 -10.12 19.63 4.32
N VAL A 165 -9.51 18.51 4.01
CA VAL A 165 -8.22 18.17 4.59
C VAL A 165 -7.12 19.12 4.09
N GLN A 166 -7.40 19.93 3.05
CA GLN A 166 -6.36 20.72 2.36
C GLN A 166 -6.89 22.05 1.83
N ILE A 167 -6.65 23.11 2.60
CA ILE A 167 -6.85 24.47 2.11
C ILE A 167 -5.64 24.86 1.27
N ALA A 168 -5.85 25.13 0.00
CA ALA A 168 -4.82 25.51 -0.95
C ALA A 168 -4.91 26.99 -1.37
N ASP A 169 -6.09 27.60 -1.24
CA ASP A 169 -6.31 28.97 -1.62
C ASP A 169 -7.17 29.71 -0.60
N VAL A 170 -6.97 31.02 -0.47
CA VAL A 170 -7.75 31.94 0.32
C VAL A 170 -8.28 33.05 -0.55
N LEU A 171 -9.55 33.38 -0.35
CA LEU A 171 -10.27 34.40 -1.12
C LEU A 171 -10.79 35.49 -0.17
N VAL A 172 -10.60 36.72 -0.57
CA VAL A 172 -11.17 37.91 0.10
C VAL A 172 -12.25 38.49 -0.80
N HIS A 173 -13.48 38.42 -0.32
CA HIS A 173 -14.64 38.87 -1.09
C HIS A 173 -15.28 40.08 -0.44
N ILE A 174 -15.48 41.16 -1.21
CA ILE A 174 -16.24 42.32 -0.79
C ILE A 174 -17.48 42.46 -1.68
N TYR A 175 -18.60 42.55 -1.01
CA TYR A 175 -19.91 42.47 -1.62
C TYR A 175 -20.82 43.60 -1.10
N GLY A 176 -21.41 44.35 -2.04
CA GLY A 176 -22.20 45.53 -1.72
C GLY A 176 -23.71 45.46 -1.93
N PRO A 177 -24.35 44.41 -2.51
CA PRO A 177 -25.73 44.48 -2.95
C PRO A 177 -26.79 44.53 -1.84
N ASN A 178 -26.45 44.13 -0.61
CA ASN A 178 -27.41 44.10 0.49
C ASN A 178 -27.53 45.44 1.25
N TYR A 179 -26.87 46.47 0.76
CA TYR A 179 -26.93 47.82 1.36
C TYR A 179 -28.04 48.68 0.76
N SER A 180 -28.67 49.53 1.56
CA SER A 180 -29.68 50.50 1.13
C SER A 180 -29.42 51.86 1.76
N PRO A 181 -28.80 52.84 1.08
CA PRO A 181 -28.32 52.73 -0.33
C PRO A 181 -27.15 51.76 -0.45
N ALA A 182 -27.02 51.19 -1.66
CA ALA A 182 -25.90 50.35 -2.01
C ALA A 182 -24.57 51.08 -1.97
N LEU A 183 -23.46 50.36 -1.79
CA LEU A 183 -22.14 50.94 -1.97
C LEU A 183 -21.99 51.57 -3.36
N SER A 184 -21.44 52.77 -3.41
CA SER A 184 -21.18 53.48 -4.66
C SER A 184 -19.98 54.40 -4.51
N GLY A 185 -19.04 54.31 -5.44
CA GLY A 185 -17.83 55.10 -5.51
C GLY A 185 -16.56 54.34 -5.15
N PRO A 186 -15.42 55.03 -5.18
CA PRO A 186 -14.13 54.46 -4.96
C PRO A 186 -13.94 54.01 -3.50
N THR A 187 -13.21 52.93 -3.35
CA THR A 187 -12.83 52.33 -2.04
C THR A 187 -11.35 51.95 -2.08
N THR A 188 -10.63 52.31 -1.03
CA THR A 188 -9.28 51.82 -0.78
C THR A 188 -9.26 51.19 0.60
N PHE A 189 -8.76 49.97 0.68
CA PHE A 189 -8.60 49.31 1.96
C PHE A 189 -7.35 48.43 1.98
N TRP A 190 -6.90 48.08 3.17
CA TRP A 190 -5.74 47.24 3.43
C TRP A 190 -6.18 46.00 4.18
N VAL A 191 -5.53 44.87 3.86
CA VAL A 191 -5.67 43.62 4.56
C VAL A 191 -4.29 43.18 5.03
N ASP A 192 -4.20 42.68 6.26
CA ASP A 192 -2.97 42.20 6.86
C ASP A 192 -3.25 41.02 7.79
N ASN A 193 -2.21 40.28 8.16
CA ASN A 193 -2.28 39.18 9.14
C ASN A 193 -3.39 38.17 8.82
N ILE A 194 -3.43 37.65 7.58
CA ILE A 194 -4.40 36.61 7.20
C ILE A 194 -3.97 35.30 7.86
N GLU A 195 -4.83 34.79 8.74
CA GLU A 195 -4.53 33.56 9.48
C GLU A 195 -5.78 32.74 9.79
N PHE A 196 -5.58 31.44 10.00
CA PHE A 196 -6.60 30.54 10.53
C PHE A 196 -6.27 30.13 11.95
N THR A 197 -7.23 30.27 12.84
CA THR A 197 -7.07 29.90 14.24
C THR A 197 -8.04 28.81 14.66
N GLY A 198 -7.62 27.96 15.59
CA GLY A 198 -8.44 26.91 16.16
C GLY A 198 -7.98 26.51 17.57
N PRO A 199 -8.74 25.68 18.28
CA PRO A 199 -8.29 25.17 19.56
C PRO A 199 -7.01 24.37 19.33
N THR A 200 -6.03 24.52 20.23
CA THR A 200 -4.92 23.57 20.29
C THR A 200 -5.46 22.26 20.80
N LEU A 201 -6.02 21.47 19.90
CA LEU A 201 -6.22 20.07 20.18
C LEU A 201 -4.83 19.45 20.29
N ALA A 202 -4.58 18.68 21.35
CA ALA A 202 -3.35 17.89 21.40
C ALA A 202 -3.27 17.10 20.11
N ASN A 203 -2.16 17.21 19.35
CA ASN A 203 -1.94 16.48 18.11
C ASN A 203 -2.29 15.01 18.33
N ASN A 204 -3.47 14.59 17.92
CA ASN A 204 -3.94 13.22 18.08
C ASN A 204 -4.41 12.67 16.76
N CYS A 205 -3.93 11.48 16.44
CA CYS A 205 -4.37 10.70 15.29
C CYS A 205 -5.19 9.50 15.77
N LEU A 206 -6.45 9.44 15.37
CA LEU A 206 -7.30 8.27 15.60
C LEU A 206 -7.11 7.30 14.45
N VAL A 207 -6.50 6.15 14.74
CA VAL A 207 -6.30 5.06 13.77
C VAL A 207 -7.35 3.99 14.02
N ASP A 208 -8.23 3.77 13.02
CA ASP A 208 -9.32 2.81 13.14
C ASP A 208 -9.07 1.56 12.28
N GLY A 209 -8.83 0.43 12.93
CA GLY A 209 -8.56 -0.85 12.28
C GLY A 209 -9.73 -1.43 11.48
N ASN A 210 -10.96 -0.98 11.69
CA ASN A 210 -12.15 -1.47 10.97
C ASN A 210 -12.58 -0.60 9.79
N SER A 211 -12.13 0.65 9.74
CA SER A 211 -12.40 1.54 8.62
C SER A 211 -11.39 1.29 7.48
N VAL A 212 -11.75 0.40 6.58
CA VAL A 212 -10.87 -0.15 5.53
C VAL A 212 -11.13 0.54 4.20
N PHE A 213 -10.05 0.92 3.49
CA PHE A 213 -10.06 1.51 2.16
C PHE A 213 -9.45 0.55 1.12
N GLN A 214 -8.67 1.08 0.18
CA GLN A 214 -8.08 0.29 -0.91
C GLN A 214 -7.08 -0.75 -0.39
N ARG A 215 -7.00 -1.85 -1.14
CA ARG A 215 -5.93 -2.84 -0.99
C ARG A 215 -4.65 -2.32 -1.62
N ILE A 216 -3.52 -2.56 -0.99
CA ILE A 216 -2.21 -2.17 -1.48
C ILE A 216 -1.63 -3.31 -2.33
N ASP A 217 -1.29 -3.01 -3.58
CA ASP A 217 -0.57 -3.92 -4.48
C ASP A 217 0.95 -3.78 -4.32
N GLY A 218 1.41 -2.60 -3.91
CA GLY A 218 2.80 -2.39 -3.55
C GLY A 218 3.39 -1.04 -3.98
N PHE A 219 4.71 -0.95 -3.82
CA PHE A 219 5.52 0.19 -4.22
C PHE A 219 6.62 -0.28 -5.14
N GLY A 220 6.95 0.50 -6.15
CA GLY A 220 7.89 0.11 -7.18
C GLY A 220 8.75 1.26 -7.70
N ALA A 221 9.59 0.91 -8.67
CA ALA A 221 10.29 1.84 -9.53
C ALA A 221 10.70 1.15 -10.83
N SER A 222 11.15 1.93 -11.83
CA SER A 222 11.50 1.44 -13.14
C SER A 222 12.98 1.05 -13.25
N SER A 223 13.25 -0.02 -13.98
CA SER A 223 14.57 -0.44 -14.42
C SER A 223 14.85 -0.13 -15.90
N ALA A 224 14.03 0.71 -16.53
CA ALA A 224 14.24 1.09 -17.92
C ALA A 224 15.65 1.69 -18.14
N TRP A 225 16.32 1.28 -19.20
CA TRP A 225 17.69 1.67 -19.57
C TRP A 225 18.77 1.43 -18.51
N GLN A 226 18.50 0.61 -17.51
CA GLN A 226 19.48 0.26 -16.47
C GLN A 226 20.56 -0.70 -16.98
N SER A 227 21.75 -0.63 -16.37
CA SER A 227 22.80 -1.63 -16.53
C SER A 227 22.55 -2.86 -15.66
N THR A 228 23.39 -3.89 -15.79
CA THR A 228 23.28 -5.11 -14.95
C THR A 228 23.48 -4.78 -13.48
N TRP A 229 22.60 -5.25 -12.63
CA TRP A 229 22.70 -5.07 -11.19
C TRP A 229 23.57 -6.14 -10.52
N THR A 230 24.26 -5.73 -9.48
CA THR A 230 24.85 -6.63 -8.50
C THR A 230 23.77 -7.23 -7.58
N THR A 231 24.13 -8.25 -6.81
CA THR A 231 23.25 -8.77 -5.75
C THR A 231 23.01 -7.73 -4.64
N ALA A 232 24.00 -6.89 -4.35
CA ALA A 232 23.90 -5.83 -3.35
C ALA A 232 22.86 -4.78 -3.74
N GLU A 233 22.84 -4.34 -5.00
CA GLU A 233 21.87 -3.40 -5.54
C GLU A 233 20.44 -4.00 -5.49
N ALA A 234 20.28 -5.24 -5.94
CA ALA A 234 18.98 -5.90 -5.86
C ALA A 234 18.47 -6.01 -4.41
N ASN A 235 19.34 -6.37 -3.47
CA ASN A 235 18.99 -6.43 -2.05
C ASN A 235 18.63 -5.05 -1.49
N LEU A 236 19.33 -4.00 -1.87
CA LEU A 236 19.07 -2.64 -1.44
C LEU A 236 17.63 -2.21 -1.79
N PHE A 237 17.18 -2.52 -3.01
CA PHE A 237 15.87 -2.13 -3.48
C PHE A 237 14.74 -3.07 -3.04
N PHE A 238 14.94 -4.38 -3.13
CA PHE A 238 13.82 -5.34 -3.02
C PHE A 238 13.81 -6.16 -1.72
N SER A 239 14.93 -6.22 -0.96
CA SER A 239 14.89 -6.93 0.32
C SER A 239 14.46 -6.00 1.46
N THR A 240 14.01 -6.63 2.56
CA THR A 240 13.77 -5.96 3.85
C THR A 240 14.88 -6.26 4.85
N ASN A 241 16.05 -6.69 4.38
CA ASN A 241 17.19 -7.01 5.24
C ASN A 241 17.81 -5.74 5.84
N ASN A 242 18.38 -5.90 7.02
CA ASN A 242 19.10 -4.85 7.72
C ASN A 242 20.60 -4.97 7.49
N GLY A 243 21.31 -3.85 7.64
CA GLY A 243 22.79 -3.84 7.67
C GLY A 243 23.43 -4.30 6.37
N LEU A 244 22.81 -4.02 5.23
CA LEU A 244 23.35 -4.35 3.91
C LEU A 244 24.59 -3.50 3.61
N LEU A 245 25.72 -4.16 3.35
CA LEU A 245 26.90 -3.48 2.83
C LEU A 245 26.68 -3.15 1.35
N TYR A 246 26.81 -1.90 1.01
CA TYR A 246 26.64 -1.37 -0.33
C TYR A 246 27.85 -0.54 -0.73
N THR A 247 28.34 -0.75 -1.95
CA THR A 247 29.48 0.00 -2.50
C THR A 247 29.01 0.79 -3.72
N ASN A 248 29.15 2.10 -3.67
CA ASN A 248 28.77 2.97 -4.79
C ASN A 248 29.77 2.91 -5.95
N SER A 249 29.50 3.62 -7.05
CA SER A 249 30.34 3.61 -8.24
C SER A 249 31.77 4.19 -8.03
N LEU A 250 31.95 4.97 -6.96
CA LEU A 250 33.27 5.53 -6.57
C LEU A 250 34.04 4.64 -5.59
N GLY A 251 33.47 3.46 -5.23
CA GLY A 251 34.09 2.54 -4.29
C GLY A 251 33.84 2.88 -2.81
N ALA A 252 33.03 3.87 -2.49
CA ALA A 252 32.66 4.18 -1.12
C ALA A 252 31.66 3.14 -0.56
N VAL A 253 31.97 2.62 0.63
CA VAL A 253 31.14 1.59 1.28
C VAL A 253 30.23 2.24 2.31
N SER A 254 28.95 1.89 2.26
CA SER A 254 27.95 2.28 3.25
C SER A 254 27.15 1.08 3.77
N THR A 255 26.60 1.22 4.96
CA THR A 255 25.70 0.22 5.55
C THR A 255 24.27 0.75 5.49
N ASN A 256 23.38 0.02 4.84
CA ASN A 256 22.01 0.46 4.58
C ASN A 256 21.00 -0.60 5.00
N ASN A 257 19.76 -0.20 5.11
CA ASN A 257 18.62 -1.11 5.22
C ASN A 257 17.90 -1.18 3.88
N GLY A 258 17.53 -2.37 3.44
CA GLY A 258 16.80 -2.56 2.19
C GLY A 258 15.42 -1.92 2.26
N ILE A 259 14.99 -1.25 1.19
CA ILE A 259 13.73 -0.50 1.17
C ILE A 259 12.50 -1.37 0.85
N GLY A 260 12.70 -2.62 0.42
CA GLY A 260 11.63 -3.62 0.29
C GLY A 260 10.61 -3.30 -0.80
N LEU A 261 11.01 -2.75 -1.94
CA LEU A 261 10.09 -2.60 -3.07
C LEU A 261 9.45 -3.94 -3.42
N SER A 262 8.18 -3.91 -3.77
CA SER A 262 7.40 -5.11 -4.09
C SER A 262 6.95 -5.16 -5.54
N LEU A 263 7.21 -4.11 -6.30
CA LEU A 263 6.93 -4.00 -7.72
C LEU A 263 8.18 -3.56 -8.48
N LEU A 264 8.39 -4.13 -9.67
CA LEU A 264 9.40 -3.71 -10.62
C LEU A 264 8.73 -3.41 -11.95
N ARG A 265 8.88 -2.19 -12.46
CA ARG A 265 8.55 -1.80 -13.83
C ARG A 265 9.73 -2.06 -14.73
N ASN A 266 9.56 -2.88 -15.76
CA ASN A 266 10.61 -3.21 -16.71
C ASN A 266 10.21 -2.78 -18.13
N ARG A 267 11.20 -2.36 -18.95
CA ARG A 267 10.96 -1.92 -20.32
C ARG A 267 10.85 -3.09 -21.27
N ILE A 268 9.87 -3.07 -22.18
CA ILE A 268 9.84 -3.91 -23.38
C ILE A 268 10.55 -3.17 -24.52
N MET A 269 11.71 -3.64 -24.90
CA MET A 269 12.55 -2.99 -25.89
C MET A 269 12.43 -3.66 -27.26
N TYR A 270 12.35 -2.86 -28.30
CA TYR A 270 12.56 -3.30 -29.68
C TYR A 270 13.98 -2.95 -30.10
N ALA A 271 14.77 -3.95 -30.50
CA ALA A 271 16.22 -3.83 -30.69
C ALA A 271 16.63 -2.97 -31.89
N SER A 272 15.72 -2.69 -32.83
CA SER A 272 15.92 -1.81 -33.96
C SER A 272 14.60 -1.39 -34.57
N SER A 273 14.63 -0.38 -35.43
CA SER A 273 13.46 0.08 -36.21
C SER A 273 12.82 -1.00 -37.09
N THR A 274 13.56 -2.07 -37.36
CA THR A 274 13.10 -3.20 -38.18
C THR A 274 12.76 -4.46 -37.38
N SER A 275 12.92 -4.45 -36.07
CA SER A 275 12.66 -5.62 -35.22
C SER A 275 11.17 -5.93 -35.15
N ALA A 276 10.79 -7.14 -35.56
CA ALA A 276 9.40 -7.59 -35.57
C ALA A 276 8.95 -8.25 -34.26
N SER A 277 9.84 -8.39 -33.28
CA SER A 277 9.53 -9.01 -31.98
C SER A 277 10.41 -8.45 -30.88
N ALA A 278 9.80 -8.19 -29.74
CA ALA A 278 10.52 -7.88 -28.54
C ALA A 278 11.11 -9.15 -27.93
N THR A 279 12.35 -9.05 -27.48
CA THR A 279 13.00 -10.07 -26.64
C THR A 279 13.72 -9.35 -25.51
N PRO A 280 13.57 -9.80 -24.24
CA PRO A 280 14.33 -9.18 -23.17
C PRO A 280 15.84 -9.33 -23.43
N THR A 281 16.60 -8.28 -23.17
CA THR A 281 18.05 -8.36 -23.13
C THR A 281 18.51 -9.23 -21.97
N THR A 282 19.77 -9.66 -21.98
CA THR A 282 20.37 -10.37 -20.84
C THR A 282 20.39 -9.51 -19.57
N VAL A 283 20.49 -8.21 -19.73
CA VAL A 283 20.44 -7.23 -18.62
C VAL A 283 19.04 -7.20 -18.02
N GLU A 284 18.03 -6.94 -18.83
CA GLU A 284 16.64 -6.83 -18.37
C GLU A 284 16.13 -8.14 -17.75
N SER A 285 16.42 -9.29 -18.36
CA SER A 285 16.04 -10.57 -17.80
C SER A 285 16.73 -10.87 -16.46
N SER A 286 18.00 -10.49 -16.32
CA SER A 286 18.75 -10.63 -15.06
C SER A 286 18.16 -9.74 -13.94
N ILE A 287 17.77 -8.52 -14.28
CA ILE A 287 17.13 -7.60 -13.32
C ILE A 287 15.79 -8.17 -12.86
N MET A 288 14.94 -8.59 -13.81
CA MET A 288 13.64 -9.20 -13.50
C MET A 288 13.77 -10.45 -12.61
N GLN A 289 14.72 -11.33 -12.92
CA GLN A 289 14.99 -12.54 -12.11
C GLN A 289 15.39 -12.20 -10.68
N LYS A 290 16.29 -11.22 -10.49
CA LYS A 290 16.74 -10.79 -9.15
C LYS A 290 15.61 -10.17 -8.35
N ALA A 291 14.80 -9.30 -8.95
CA ALA A 291 13.64 -8.72 -8.29
C ALA A 291 12.60 -9.78 -7.89
N GLN A 292 12.27 -10.69 -8.81
CA GLN A 292 11.34 -11.78 -8.54
C GLN A 292 11.85 -12.72 -7.45
N ALA A 293 13.14 -13.03 -7.44
CA ALA A 293 13.75 -13.88 -6.41
C ALA A 293 13.68 -13.26 -4.99
N LEU A 294 13.58 -11.93 -4.90
CA LEU A 294 13.37 -11.18 -3.67
C LEU A 294 11.88 -10.89 -3.37
N GLY A 295 10.97 -11.51 -4.14
CA GLY A 295 9.53 -11.46 -3.90
C GLY A 295 8.80 -10.30 -4.59
N ALA A 296 9.48 -9.50 -5.41
CA ALA A 296 8.82 -8.45 -6.17
C ALA A 296 8.02 -9.04 -7.34
N ARG A 297 6.86 -8.43 -7.61
CA ARG A 297 6.08 -8.68 -8.82
C ARG A 297 6.67 -7.84 -9.95
N VAL A 298 6.96 -8.48 -11.07
CA VAL A 298 7.52 -7.82 -12.25
C VAL A 298 6.39 -7.52 -13.23
N TRP A 299 6.36 -6.31 -13.76
CA TRP A 299 5.49 -5.93 -14.85
C TRP A 299 6.29 -5.15 -15.90
N SER A 300 5.80 -5.10 -17.13
CA SER A 300 6.55 -4.55 -18.25
C SER A 300 5.71 -3.61 -19.09
N THR A 301 6.37 -2.59 -19.67
CA THR A 301 5.73 -1.63 -20.57
C THR A 301 6.60 -1.40 -21.82
N PRO A 302 6.02 -1.34 -23.04
CA PRO A 302 6.69 -0.87 -24.24
C PRO A 302 6.65 0.66 -24.32
N TRP A 303 7.76 1.29 -24.71
CA TRP A 303 7.79 2.72 -25.03
C TRP A 303 7.31 3.00 -26.44
N THR A 304 7.34 1.99 -27.29
CA THR A 304 6.88 2.08 -28.68
C THR A 304 6.52 0.68 -29.19
N PRO A 305 5.55 0.53 -30.09
CA PRO A 305 5.44 -0.67 -30.92
C PRO A 305 6.61 -0.71 -31.94
N PRO A 306 6.83 -1.84 -32.64
CA PRO A 306 7.79 -1.90 -33.73
C PRO A 306 7.53 -0.83 -34.80
N ALA A 307 8.59 -0.31 -35.42
CA ALA A 307 8.55 0.76 -36.42
C ALA A 307 7.48 0.57 -37.49
N GLY A 308 7.35 -0.63 -38.05
CA GLY A 308 6.35 -0.92 -39.08
C GLY A 308 4.89 -0.84 -38.66
N PHE A 309 4.59 -0.61 -37.38
CA PHE A 309 3.24 -0.41 -36.84
C PHE A 309 2.94 1.05 -36.52
N LYS A 310 3.83 1.96 -36.89
CA LYS A 310 3.75 3.41 -36.65
C LYS A 310 3.72 4.20 -37.94
N SER A 311 3.12 5.38 -37.87
CA SER A 311 3.03 6.32 -39.00
C SER A 311 4.41 6.81 -39.48
N THR A 312 5.36 6.92 -38.59
CA THR A 312 6.75 7.32 -38.88
C THR A 312 7.61 6.20 -39.44
N ASN A 313 7.21 4.94 -39.27
CA ASN A 313 8.03 3.75 -39.56
C ASN A 313 9.41 3.78 -38.86
N ASP A 314 9.45 4.37 -37.68
CA ASP A 314 10.64 4.49 -36.83
C ASP A 314 10.25 4.31 -35.35
N ILE A 315 11.15 3.77 -34.53
CA ILE A 315 10.93 3.68 -33.07
C ILE A 315 11.20 5.02 -32.37
N TYR A 316 12.15 5.79 -32.90
CA TYR A 316 12.33 7.21 -32.58
C TYR A 316 11.61 8.06 -33.60
N ASP A 317 11.52 9.29 -33.61
CA ASP A 317 10.96 10.05 -34.72
C ASP A 317 12.03 10.74 -35.54
N SER A 318 12.72 10.01 -36.38
CA SER A 318 13.62 10.59 -37.39
C SER A 318 12.90 11.16 -38.63
N ASN A 319 11.58 10.91 -38.77
CA ASN A 319 10.78 11.30 -39.92
C ASN A 319 9.59 12.22 -39.56
N HIS A 320 9.75 13.09 -38.61
CA HIS A 320 8.75 14.02 -38.10
C HIS A 320 7.93 14.74 -39.18
N ALA A 321 8.60 15.29 -40.20
CA ALA A 321 7.95 15.97 -41.30
C ALA A 321 7.05 15.06 -42.16
N ALA A 322 7.42 13.79 -42.32
CA ALA A 322 6.64 12.81 -43.08
C ALA A 322 5.42 12.32 -42.32
N ALA A 323 5.46 12.34 -40.99
CA ALA A 323 4.35 11.97 -40.12
C ALA A 323 3.34 13.08 -39.86
N GLY A 324 3.42 14.19 -40.56
CA GLY A 324 2.48 15.33 -40.42
C GLY A 324 2.74 16.18 -39.17
N GLY A 325 3.96 16.13 -38.63
CA GLY A 325 4.36 16.92 -37.47
C GLY A 325 4.02 16.28 -36.12
N ILE A 326 3.71 14.98 -36.05
CA ILE A 326 3.54 14.24 -34.80
C ILE A 326 4.87 13.59 -34.45
N ASP A 327 5.52 14.07 -33.41
CA ASP A 327 6.73 13.50 -32.86
C ASP A 327 6.46 12.06 -32.37
N GLY A 328 7.42 11.16 -32.36
CA GLY A 328 7.20 9.75 -31.99
C GLY A 328 6.26 8.96 -32.92
N GLY A 329 5.43 9.62 -33.73
CA GLY A 329 4.44 9.03 -34.63
C GLY A 329 3.23 8.42 -33.94
N SER A 330 2.23 8.02 -34.73
CA SER A 330 0.99 7.45 -34.25
C SER A 330 0.91 5.94 -34.55
N PHE A 331 0.23 5.20 -33.69
CA PHE A 331 -0.06 3.79 -33.90
C PHE A 331 -1.01 3.61 -35.09
N LEU A 332 -0.73 2.60 -35.95
CA LEU A 332 -1.53 2.29 -37.14
C LEU A 332 -2.60 1.21 -36.91
N GLY A 333 -2.63 0.64 -35.70
CA GLY A 333 -3.63 -0.36 -35.30
C GLY A 333 -5.00 0.28 -35.08
N SER A 334 -6.08 -0.39 -35.51
CA SER A 334 -7.45 -0.03 -35.20
C SER A 334 -8.37 -1.24 -35.39
N GLY A 335 -9.41 -1.37 -34.59
CA GLY A 335 -10.31 -2.52 -34.66
C GLY A 335 -9.55 -3.86 -34.68
N ASN A 336 -9.93 -4.72 -35.60
CA ASN A 336 -9.28 -6.01 -35.85
C ASN A 336 -8.35 -5.99 -37.06
N ASN A 337 -7.76 -4.83 -37.41
CA ASN A 337 -6.80 -4.79 -38.51
C ASN A 337 -5.55 -5.61 -38.18
N ILE A 338 -4.80 -5.97 -39.25
CA ILE A 338 -3.64 -6.86 -39.10
C ILE A 338 -2.55 -6.31 -38.18
N THR A 339 -2.40 -4.97 -38.11
CA THR A 339 -1.43 -4.30 -37.24
C THR A 339 -1.81 -4.52 -35.77
N ASN A 340 -3.06 -4.30 -35.41
CA ASN A 340 -3.58 -4.48 -34.07
C ASN A 340 -3.42 -5.93 -33.59
N VAL A 341 -3.88 -6.89 -34.40
CA VAL A 341 -3.80 -8.33 -34.08
C VAL A 341 -2.34 -8.81 -33.97
N ASN A 342 -1.47 -8.36 -34.89
CA ASN A 342 -0.07 -8.74 -34.87
C ASN A 342 0.67 -8.18 -33.66
N TYR A 343 0.43 -6.91 -33.28
CA TYR A 343 1.08 -6.32 -32.12
C TYR A 343 0.63 -6.98 -30.84
N ALA A 344 -0.67 -7.23 -30.67
CA ALA A 344 -1.20 -7.98 -29.55
C ALA A 344 -0.56 -9.38 -29.42
N SER A 345 -0.41 -10.09 -30.56
CA SER A 345 0.27 -11.39 -30.61
C SER A 345 1.75 -11.29 -30.24
N GLN A 346 2.46 -10.20 -30.60
CA GLN A 346 3.85 -10.00 -30.21
C GLN A 346 4.00 -9.78 -28.71
N LEU A 347 3.15 -8.97 -28.08
CA LEU A 347 3.17 -8.79 -26.63
C LEU A 347 2.84 -10.09 -25.88
N ALA A 348 1.88 -10.87 -26.37
CA ALA A 348 1.58 -12.18 -25.79
C ALA A 348 2.74 -13.17 -25.93
N ASN A 349 3.45 -13.16 -27.06
CA ASN A 349 4.66 -13.95 -27.27
C ASN A 349 5.80 -13.51 -26.32
N TYR A 350 5.96 -12.21 -26.10
CA TYR A 350 6.92 -11.68 -25.14
C TYR A 350 6.66 -12.23 -23.75
N VAL A 351 5.42 -12.11 -23.24
CA VAL A 351 5.04 -12.66 -21.93
C VAL A 351 5.34 -14.15 -21.82
N ALA A 352 4.95 -14.93 -22.82
CA ALA A 352 5.20 -16.37 -22.85
C ALA A 352 6.69 -16.70 -22.89
N SER A 353 7.48 -15.96 -23.65
CA SER A 353 8.93 -16.17 -23.77
C SER A 353 9.69 -15.79 -22.50
N VAL A 354 9.32 -14.69 -21.85
CA VAL A 354 9.89 -14.29 -20.57
C VAL A 354 9.70 -15.38 -19.52
N LYS A 355 8.50 -15.95 -19.47
CA LYS A 355 8.20 -17.06 -18.56
C LYS A 355 8.98 -18.33 -18.92
N SER A 356 8.96 -18.75 -20.18
CA SER A 356 9.56 -20.03 -20.61
C SER A 356 11.08 -20.00 -20.61
N THR A 357 11.70 -18.87 -20.96
CA THR A 357 13.15 -18.74 -21.12
C THR A 357 13.84 -18.34 -19.83
N TYR A 358 13.24 -17.44 -19.08
CA TYR A 358 13.89 -16.82 -17.90
C TYR A 358 13.22 -17.19 -16.57
N GLY A 359 12.09 -17.91 -16.59
CA GLY A 359 11.35 -18.27 -15.39
C GLY A 359 10.69 -17.10 -14.67
N VAL A 360 10.55 -15.94 -15.34
CA VAL A 360 9.93 -14.75 -14.77
C VAL A 360 8.44 -14.74 -15.10
N ASN A 361 7.59 -14.61 -14.08
CA ASN A 361 6.15 -14.48 -14.25
C ASN A 361 5.78 -13.00 -14.27
N LEU A 362 5.45 -12.47 -15.44
CA LEU A 362 4.99 -11.10 -15.55
C LEU A 362 3.59 -10.97 -14.93
N TYR A 363 3.51 -10.13 -13.91
CA TYR A 363 2.26 -9.84 -13.20
C TYR A 363 1.29 -9.03 -14.09
N ALA A 364 1.85 -8.08 -14.86
CA ALA A 364 1.08 -7.24 -15.75
C ALA A 364 1.92 -6.77 -16.95
N VAL A 365 1.25 -6.34 -17.99
CA VAL A 365 1.84 -5.67 -19.17
C VAL A 365 1.00 -4.45 -19.51
N SER A 366 1.66 -3.31 -19.66
CA SER A 366 1.05 -2.11 -20.22
C SER A 366 0.98 -2.16 -21.74
N ILE A 367 0.01 -1.49 -22.30
CA ILE A 367 -0.15 -1.42 -23.77
C ILE A 367 0.85 -0.46 -24.41
N GLN A 368 1.18 0.64 -23.71
CA GLN A 368 2.06 1.70 -24.20
C GLN A 368 2.49 2.60 -23.03
N ASN A 369 3.76 3.05 -23.02
CA ASN A 369 4.22 4.16 -22.18
C ASN A 369 3.78 5.48 -22.81
N GLU A 370 3.15 6.35 -22.05
CA GLU A 370 2.80 7.73 -22.41
C GLU A 370 2.17 7.84 -23.81
N PRO A 371 1.02 7.21 -24.04
CA PRO A 371 0.37 7.23 -25.35
C PRO A 371 -0.15 8.62 -25.77
N ASP A 372 -0.13 9.60 -24.88
CA ASP A 372 -0.47 11.00 -25.10
C ASP A 372 0.75 11.91 -25.31
N ALA A 373 1.98 11.43 -25.03
CA ALA A 373 3.19 12.21 -25.18
C ALA A 373 3.63 12.37 -26.65
N ASP A 374 4.03 13.58 -27.02
CA ASP A 374 4.52 13.92 -28.36
C ASP A 374 6.01 14.29 -28.26
N VAL A 375 6.89 13.28 -28.36
CA VAL A 375 8.32 13.42 -28.07
C VAL A 375 9.20 12.76 -29.14
N THR A 376 10.41 13.33 -29.34
CA THR A 376 11.46 12.79 -30.22
C THR A 376 12.69 12.31 -29.47
N SER A 377 12.82 12.64 -28.17
CA SER A 377 14.03 12.40 -27.39
C SER A 377 14.20 10.96 -26.94
N TYR A 378 13.10 10.19 -26.93
CA TYR A 378 13.08 8.76 -26.62
C TYR A 378 12.04 8.04 -27.48
N GLU A 379 12.01 6.72 -27.39
CA GLU A 379 11.02 5.88 -28.06
C GLU A 379 9.62 6.26 -27.61
N ALA A 380 8.73 6.61 -28.55
CA ALA A 380 7.37 7.03 -28.24
C ALA A 380 6.38 6.59 -29.33
N CYS A 381 5.11 6.59 -29.01
CA CYS A 381 4.04 6.37 -29.98
C CYS A 381 2.72 6.88 -29.42
N GLN A 382 2.06 7.78 -30.15
CA GLN A 382 0.76 8.28 -29.77
C GLN A 382 -0.36 7.30 -30.13
N TRP A 383 -1.35 7.22 -29.23
CA TRP A 383 -2.54 6.41 -29.39
C TRP A 383 -3.80 7.25 -29.13
N SER A 384 -4.85 6.97 -29.88
CA SER A 384 -6.17 7.50 -29.55
C SER A 384 -6.92 6.59 -28.56
N ALA A 385 -7.89 7.14 -27.84
CA ALA A 385 -8.74 6.39 -26.93
C ALA A 385 -9.47 5.21 -27.62
N ALA A 386 -9.85 5.36 -28.89
CA ALA A 386 -10.46 4.28 -29.67
C ALA A 386 -9.46 3.15 -29.99
N GLN A 387 -8.22 3.48 -30.28
CA GLN A 387 -7.17 2.47 -30.52
C GLN A 387 -6.86 1.68 -29.25
N ILE A 388 -6.80 2.34 -28.10
CA ILE A 388 -6.62 1.69 -26.80
C ILE A 388 -7.78 0.72 -26.53
N HIS A 389 -9.02 1.18 -26.67
CA HIS A 389 -10.21 0.34 -26.54
C HIS A 389 -10.16 -0.91 -27.40
N ASP A 390 -9.90 -0.77 -28.69
CA ASP A 390 -9.84 -1.89 -29.64
C ASP A 390 -8.68 -2.83 -29.35
N PHE A 391 -7.55 -2.30 -28.87
CA PHE A 391 -6.36 -3.09 -28.59
C PHE A 391 -6.49 -3.98 -27.36
N VAL A 392 -7.17 -3.55 -26.31
CA VAL A 392 -7.40 -4.34 -25.08
C VAL A 392 -8.02 -5.70 -25.42
N THR A 393 -9.09 -5.71 -26.22
CA THR A 393 -9.78 -6.94 -26.63
C THR A 393 -8.86 -7.90 -27.39
N ASN A 394 -8.06 -7.35 -28.33
CA ASN A 394 -7.12 -8.16 -29.12
C ASN A 394 -5.99 -8.72 -28.24
N LEU A 395 -5.49 -7.92 -27.29
CA LEU A 395 -4.43 -8.34 -26.37
C LEU A 395 -4.92 -9.42 -25.39
N TYR A 396 -6.12 -9.27 -24.85
CA TYR A 396 -6.73 -10.27 -23.98
C TYR A 396 -6.90 -11.62 -24.70
N ALA A 397 -7.43 -11.58 -25.93
CA ALA A 397 -7.56 -12.77 -26.77
C ALA A 397 -6.19 -13.42 -27.09
N ALA A 398 -5.16 -12.60 -27.36
CA ALA A 398 -3.80 -13.08 -27.60
C ALA A 398 -3.19 -13.71 -26.35
N PHE A 399 -3.42 -13.15 -25.16
CA PHE A 399 -2.99 -13.74 -23.89
C PHE A 399 -3.64 -15.11 -23.65
N ALA A 400 -4.95 -15.20 -23.91
CA ALA A 400 -5.67 -16.48 -23.81
C ALA A 400 -5.10 -17.54 -24.78
N ALA A 401 -4.86 -17.16 -26.03
CA ALA A 401 -4.29 -18.06 -27.04
C ALA A 401 -2.88 -18.56 -26.70
N LYS A 402 -2.11 -17.79 -25.93
CA LYS A 402 -0.76 -18.15 -25.48
C LYS A 402 -0.69 -18.77 -24.09
N GLY A 403 -1.82 -18.94 -23.41
CA GLY A 403 -1.87 -19.49 -22.05
C GLY A 403 -1.23 -18.61 -20.98
N VAL A 404 -1.29 -17.29 -21.16
CA VAL A 404 -0.75 -16.28 -20.25
C VAL A 404 -1.81 -15.32 -19.68
N SER A 405 -3.07 -15.76 -19.65
CA SER A 405 -4.22 -14.96 -19.17
C SER A 405 -4.13 -14.52 -17.72
N SER A 406 -3.18 -15.05 -16.93
CA SER A 406 -2.93 -14.57 -15.58
C SER A 406 -2.19 -13.22 -15.54
N THR A 407 -1.60 -12.79 -16.66
CA THR A 407 -0.94 -11.50 -16.81
C THR A 407 -1.99 -10.42 -17.03
N LYS A 408 -2.01 -9.40 -16.18
CA LYS A 408 -2.97 -8.31 -16.26
C LYS A 408 -2.63 -7.33 -17.37
N ILE A 409 -3.65 -6.68 -17.93
CA ILE A 409 -3.49 -5.57 -18.87
C ILE A 409 -3.56 -4.27 -18.11
N ILE A 410 -2.61 -3.37 -18.37
CA ILE A 410 -2.54 -2.01 -17.83
C ILE A 410 -2.84 -1.02 -18.94
N LEU A 411 -3.66 0.00 -18.65
CA LEU A 411 -3.92 1.13 -19.53
C LEU A 411 -4.30 2.40 -18.73
N PRO A 412 -4.22 3.59 -19.31
CA PRO A 412 -3.50 3.92 -20.55
C PRO A 412 -2.02 4.18 -20.34
N GLU A 413 -1.56 4.48 -19.12
CA GLU A 413 -0.22 4.96 -18.74
C GLU A 413 0.08 6.35 -19.37
N ASP A 414 -0.92 7.25 -19.39
CA ASP A 414 -0.74 8.63 -19.85
C ASP A 414 0.38 9.33 -19.06
N GLU A 415 1.12 10.25 -19.72
CA GLU A 415 2.18 11.07 -19.11
C GLU A 415 1.70 11.83 -17.87
N ASN A 416 0.42 12.16 -17.86
CA ASN A 416 -0.20 12.97 -16.82
C ASN A 416 -1.36 12.24 -16.15
N TRP A 417 -1.75 12.69 -14.94
CA TRP A 417 -2.84 12.08 -14.16
C TRP A 417 -4.19 12.49 -14.73
N ARG A 418 -4.63 11.84 -15.82
CA ARG A 418 -5.80 12.17 -16.63
C ARG A 418 -6.65 10.95 -16.95
N THR A 419 -7.87 11.22 -17.47
CA THR A 419 -8.83 10.16 -17.84
C THR A 419 -9.16 10.14 -19.33
N ASN A 420 -8.60 11.05 -20.13
CA ASN A 420 -9.00 11.26 -21.54
C ASN A 420 -8.87 9.99 -22.40
N LEU A 421 -7.77 9.28 -22.30
CA LEU A 421 -7.56 8.04 -23.04
C LEU A 421 -8.18 6.81 -22.36
N LEU A 422 -8.48 6.92 -21.07
CA LEU A 422 -9.01 5.85 -20.23
C LEU A 422 -10.51 5.62 -20.43
N LEU A 423 -11.30 6.71 -20.59
CA LEU A 423 -12.77 6.69 -20.49
C LEU A 423 -13.41 5.78 -21.52
N THR A 424 -12.93 5.77 -22.78
CA THR A 424 -13.55 4.99 -23.86
C THR A 424 -13.52 3.49 -23.55
N ALA A 425 -12.36 2.98 -23.12
CA ALA A 425 -12.21 1.56 -22.77
C ALA A 425 -12.96 1.20 -21.48
N MET A 426 -12.87 2.03 -20.44
CA MET A 426 -13.46 1.72 -19.14
C MET A 426 -14.98 1.97 -19.09
N SER A 427 -15.55 2.66 -20.05
CA SER A 427 -17.02 2.82 -20.17
C SER A 427 -17.70 1.66 -20.91
N ASP A 428 -16.96 0.86 -21.67
CA ASP A 428 -17.47 -0.36 -22.28
C ASP A 428 -17.30 -1.56 -21.31
N PRO A 429 -18.39 -2.14 -20.77
CA PRO A 429 -18.29 -3.23 -19.81
C PRO A 429 -17.54 -4.46 -20.31
N ALA A 430 -17.59 -4.73 -21.64
CA ALA A 430 -16.93 -5.89 -22.23
C ALA A 430 -15.42 -5.70 -22.28
N VAL A 431 -14.95 -4.48 -22.62
CA VAL A 431 -13.53 -4.14 -22.64
C VAL A 431 -12.98 -3.93 -21.23
N ALA A 432 -13.72 -3.21 -20.40
CA ALA A 432 -13.32 -2.95 -19.02
C ALA A 432 -13.09 -4.24 -18.23
N ALA A 433 -13.86 -5.30 -18.48
CA ALA A 433 -13.69 -6.60 -17.81
C ALA A 433 -12.31 -7.25 -18.07
N ASP A 434 -11.66 -6.94 -19.18
CA ASP A 434 -10.35 -7.45 -19.56
C ASP A 434 -9.18 -6.63 -18.97
N VAL A 435 -9.48 -5.45 -18.38
CA VAL A 435 -8.49 -4.55 -17.80
C VAL A 435 -8.21 -4.91 -16.35
N GLY A 436 -6.96 -5.17 -16.02
CA GLY A 436 -6.56 -5.49 -14.65
C GLY A 436 -6.10 -4.29 -13.84
N VAL A 437 -5.61 -3.24 -14.50
CA VAL A 437 -5.07 -2.03 -13.88
C VAL A 437 -5.35 -0.81 -14.75
N VAL A 438 -5.85 0.26 -14.14
CA VAL A 438 -5.85 1.60 -14.73
C VAL A 438 -4.67 2.38 -14.14
N ALA A 439 -3.88 3.04 -15.00
CA ALA A 439 -2.64 3.67 -14.58
C ALA A 439 -2.36 4.97 -15.34
N CYS A 440 -1.75 5.92 -14.66
CA CYS A 440 -1.18 7.13 -15.25
C CYS A 440 0.11 7.51 -14.52
N HIS A 441 0.92 8.34 -15.18
CA HIS A 441 2.02 9.08 -14.59
C HIS A 441 1.52 10.39 -13.97
N ASN A 442 2.45 11.21 -13.45
CA ASN A 442 2.07 12.50 -12.87
C ASN A 442 3.14 13.56 -13.11
N TYR A 443 3.31 13.96 -14.40
CA TYR A 443 4.33 14.94 -14.84
C TYR A 443 3.77 16.31 -15.22
N ASP A 444 2.49 16.57 -15.09
CA ASP A 444 1.82 17.75 -15.63
C ASP A 444 2.16 19.10 -14.97
N GLY A 445 3.21 19.12 -14.15
CA GLY A 445 3.79 20.39 -13.65
C GLY A 445 2.90 21.17 -12.69
N ASN A 446 1.61 20.88 -12.67
CA ASN A 446 0.72 21.31 -11.61
C ASN A 446 1.03 20.41 -10.42
N PRO A 447 1.23 20.93 -9.22
CA PRO A 447 1.38 20.10 -8.08
C PRO A 447 0.05 19.44 -7.69
N PRO A 448 -0.49 18.49 -8.48
CA PRO A 448 -1.60 17.66 -8.07
C PRO A 448 -1.15 16.73 -6.95
N GLU A 449 0.14 16.85 -6.61
CA GLU A 449 0.68 16.30 -5.39
C GLU A 449 -0.21 16.55 -4.21
N ASN A 450 -0.88 17.65 -4.23
CA ASN A 450 -1.65 18.11 -3.12
C ASN A 450 -3.06 17.49 -3.10
N THR A 451 -3.67 17.24 -4.24
CA THR A 451 -5.01 16.65 -4.33
C THR A 451 -5.21 15.80 -5.59
N PRO A 452 -4.45 14.71 -5.79
CA PRO A 452 -4.68 13.84 -6.93
C PRO A 452 -6.06 13.19 -6.81
N VAL A 453 -6.94 13.43 -7.76
CA VAL A 453 -8.26 12.81 -7.79
C VAL A 453 -8.14 11.32 -8.13
N PRO A 454 -9.04 10.45 -7.64
CA PRO A 454 -9.06 9.05 -8.05
C PRO A 454 -9.31 8.90 -9.55
N LEU A 455 -8.54 8.02 -10.22
CA LEU A 455 -8.86 7.60 -11.59
C LEU A 455 -10.12 6.74 -11.58
N THR A 456 -10.93 6.91 -12.64
CA THR A 456 -12.11 6.05 -12.78
C THR A 456 -11.73 4.64 -13.25
N THR A 457 -12.29 3.64 -12.61
CA THR A 457 -12.26 2.25 -13.08
C THR A 457 -13.48 1.91 -13.94
N GLY A 458 -14.37 2.87 -14.15
CA GLY A 458 -15.54 2.75 -15.01
C GLY A 458 -16.40 1.54 -14.68
N SER A 459 -16.60 0.67 -15.66
CA SER A 459 -17.42 -0.54 -15.53
C SER A 459 -16.72 -1.71 -14.83
N ASN A 460 -15.43 -1.58 -14.43
CA ASN A 460 -14.71 -2.63 -13.71
C ASN A 460 -14.23 -2.16 -12.33
N PRO A 461 -15.04 -2.30 -11.27
CA PRO A 461 -14.66 -1.90 -9.91
C PRO A 461 -13.54 -2.77 -9.31
N ASN A 462 -13.16 -3.87 -9.96
CA ASN A 462 -12.07 -4.75 -9.53
C ASN A 462 -10.72 -4.39 -10.17
N ALA A 463 -10.68 -3.48 -11.13
CA ALA A 463 -9.42 -2.97 -11.66
C ALA A 463 -8.68 -2.19 -10.56
N ALA A 464 -7.38 -2.44 -10.45
CA ALA A 464 -6.53 -1.66 -9.56
C ALA A 464 -6.21 -0.29 -10.19
N THR A 465 -5.98 0.71 -9.35
CA THR A 465 -5.52 2.04 -9.79
C THR A 465 -4.07 2.22 -9.39
N TRP A 466 -3.19 2.48 -10.34
CA TRP A 466 -1.75 2.65 -10.11
C TRP A 466 -1.26 4.03 -10.57
N GLU A 467 -0.40 4.62 -9.78
CA GLU A 467 0.56 5.60 -10.26
C GLU A 467 1.81 4.82 -10.67
N THR A 468 2.26 4.98 -11.92
CA THR A 468 3.23 4.06 -12.52
C THR A 468 4.57 4.70 -12.85
N GLU A 469 4.65 6.03 -12.84
CA GLU A 469 5.89 6.75 -13.07
C GLU A 469 5.81 8.21 -12.64
N VAL A 470 6.77 8.66 -11.84
CA VAL A 470 6.98 10.08 -11.57
C VAL A 470 8.39 10.34 -11.03
N SER A 471 8.97 11.47 -11.40
CA SER A 471 10.19 12.05 -10.82
C SER A 471 10.24 13.55 -11.08
N LEU A 472 11.22 14.21 -10.50
CA LEU A 472 11.62 15.56 -10.94
C LEU A 472 12.62 15.42 -12.09
N LEU A 473 12.29 15.99 -13.25
CA LEU A 473 13.08 15.87 -14.48
C LEU A 473 14.37 16.71 -14.49
N SER A 474 14.62 17.46 -13.42
CA SER A 474 15.79 18.34 -13.34
C SER A 474 16.31 18.47 -11.92
N GLY A 475 17.57 18.93 -11.79
CA GLY A 475 18.20 19.19 -10.51
C GLY A 475 18.89 17.96 -9.91
N ASN A 476 19.58 18.20 -8.79
CA ASN A 476 20.29 17.18 -8.02
C ASN A 476 20.14 17.56 -6.54
N ASP A 477 19.02 17.19 -5.95
CA ASP A 477 18.65 17.49 -4.56
C ASP A 477 18.48 16.20 -3.77
N ASP A 478 19.49 15.84 -2.99
CA ASP A 478 19.47 14.68 -2.10
C ASP A 478 19.13 15.08 -0.64
N SER A 479 18.63 16.28 -0.43
CA SER A 479 18.29 16.81 0.88
C SER A 479 17.10 16.10 1.51
N MET A 480 16.92 16.32 2.80
CA MET A 480 15.75 15.85 3.50
C MET A 480 14.48 16.59 3.04
N ALA A 481 14.58 17.82 2.53
CA ALA A 481 13.44 18.54 1.96
C ALA A 481 12.88 17.81 0.74
N ASN A 482 13.75 17.35 -0.16
CA ASN A 482 13.34 16.51 -1.30
C ASN A 482 12.70 15.18 -0.83
N ALA A 483 13.24 14.56 0.21
CA ALA A 483 12.66 13.33 0.78
C ALA A 483 11.26 13.55 1.37
N ILE A 484 11.04 14.66 2.07
CA ILE A 484 9.73 15.05 2.62
C ILE A 484 8.73 15.33 1.50
N TYR A 485 9.16 16.03 0.45
CA TYR A 485 8.34 16.28 -0.74
C TYR A 485 7.83 14.95 -1.32
N TRP A 486 8.70 13.97 -1.55
CA TRP A 486 8.30 12.67 -2.08
C TRP A 486 7.45 11.85 -1.11
N ALA A 487 7.75 11.88 0.18
CA ALA A 487 6.90 11.23 1.19
C ALA A 487 5.48 11.83 1.20
N GLY A 488 5.37 13.15 1.08
CA GLY A 488 4.10 13.86 0.94
C GLY A 488 3.32 13.42 -0.30
N ARG A 489 3.98 13.36 -1.46
CA ARG A 489 3.35 12.86 -2.70
C ARG A 489 2.81 11.45 -2.55
N ILE A 490 3.62 10.52 -2.02
CA ILE A 490 3.17 9.16 -1.76
C ILE A 490 1.95 9.18 -0.83
N HIS A 491 2.00 9.95 0.25
CA HIS A 491 0.90 10.08 1.20
C HIS A 491 -0.40 10.52 0.49
N TRP A 492 -0.34 11.55 -0.35
CA TRP A 492 -1.52 12.06 -1.06
C TRP A 492 -2.09 11.06 -2.07
N PHE A 493 -1.23 10.40 -2.83
CA PHE A 493 -1.67 9.34 -3.72
C PHE A 493 -2.35 8.20 -2.97
N MET A 494 -1.82 7.80 -1.81
CA MET A 494 -2.43 6.75 -0.98
C MET A 494 -3.75 7.20 -0.34
N THR A 495 -3.85 8.45 0.12
CA THR A 495 -4.99 8.90 0.93
C THR A 495 -6.10 9.55 0.11
N ILE A 496 -5.78 10.29 -0.93
CA ILE A 496 -6.72 11.04 -1.78
C ILE A 496 -7.03 10.26 -3.06
N ALA A 497 -6.03 10.00 -3.92
CA ALA A 497 -6.23 9.22 -5.13
C ALA A 497 -6.54 7.74 -4.87
N GLN A 498 -6.25 7.26 -3.65
CA GLN A 498 -6.51 5.90 -3.20
C GLN A 498 -5.90 4.84 -4.13
N VAL A 499 -4.69 5.10 -4.62
CA VAL A 499 -4.00 4.18 -5.51
C VAL A 499 -3.64 2.87 -4.79
N ASN A 500 -3.67 1.78 -5.54
CA ASN A 500 -3.22 0.46 -5.06
C ASN A 500 -1.70 0.30 -5.13
N ALA A 501 -1.04 1.05 -6.02
CA ALA A 501 0.42 1.05 -6.16
C ALA A 501 0.94 2.43 -6.54
N TRP A 502 2.20 2.67 -6.18
CA TRP A 502 2.90 3.91 -6.50
C TRP A 502 4.34 3.61 -6.92
N HIS A 503 4.87 4.27 -7.98
CA HIS A 503 6.19 4.02 -8.55
C HIS A 503 6.98 5.29 -8.75
N TYR A 504 8.26 5.24 -8.33
CA TYR A 504 9.25 6.21 -8.73
C TYR A 504 9.78 5.91 -10.13
N TRP A 505 10.24 6.95 -10.87
CA TRP A 505 10.73 6.74 -12.23
C TRP A 505 11.89 5.74 -12.25
N TRP A 506 13.08 6.11 -11.78
CA TRP A 506 14.24 5.24 -11.86
C TRP A 506 14.73 4.70 -10.51
N LEU A 507 15.23 3.47 -10.55
CA LEU A 507 15.91 2.83 -9.43
C LEU A 507 17.32 3.40 -9.24
N MET A 508 18.10 3.48 -10.33
CA MET A 508 19.49 3.96 -10.29
C MET A 508 19.74 5.03 -11.34
N ASP A 509 20.57 6.01 -11.01
CA ASP A 509 21.01 7.01 -11.96
C ASP A 509 21.99 6.39 -12.98
N GLY A 510 21.76 6.72 -14.25
CA GLY A 510 22.68 6.42 -15.34
C GLY A 510 23.81 7.45 -15.51
N GLY A 511 23.95 8.42 -14.59
CA GLY A 511 24.99 9.44 -14.57
C GLY A 511 24.58 10.80 -15.15
N SER A 512 23.28 11.09 -15.33
CA SER A 512 22.85 12.31 -16.04
C SER A 512 21.96 13.29 -15.25
N SER A 513 21.17 12.86 -14.26
CA SER A 513 20.38 13.79 -13.45
C SER A 513 19.91 13.16 -12.16
N GLY A 514 20.42 13.61 -11.03
CA GLY A 514 20.22 13.00 -9.73
C GLY A 514 18.79 12.92 -9.22
N ASN A 515 17.87 13.80 -9.66
CA ASN A 515 16.49 13.79 -9.15
C ASN A 515 15.57 12.75 -9.82
N GLU A 516 15.98 12.18 -10.94
CA GLU A 516 15.18 11.18 -11.65
C GLU A 516 15.24 9.77 -11.02
N SER A 517 16.22 9.51 -10.16
CA SER A 517 16.45 8.18 -9.60
C SER A 517 16.46 8.14 -8.06
N LEU A 518 16.33 6.93 -7.51
CA LEU A 518 16.42 6.67 -6.08
C LEU A 518 17.87 6.70 -5.55
N THR A 519 18.86 6.66 -6.45
CA THR A 519 20.26 6.89 -6.13
C THR A 519 20.75 8.21 -6.75
N ASP A 520 21.87 8.71 -6.27
CA ASP A 520 22.55 9.84 -6.89
C ASP A 520 23.42 9.41 -8.09
N ALA A 521 24.08 10.37 -8.77
CA ALA A 521 24.96 10.13 -9.90
C ALA A 521 26.16 9.21 -9.59
N THR A 522 26.47 8.99 -8.33
CA THR A 522 27.49 8.04 -7.87
C THR A 522 26.92 6.67 -7.49
N ALA A 523 25.66 6.44 -7.79
CA ALA A 523 24.88 5.28 -7.35
C ALA A 523 24.76 5.17 -5.82
N SER A 524 24.90 6.27 -5.06
CA SER A 524 24.66 6.27 -3.61
C SER A 524 23.18 6.40 -3.31
N PRO A 525 22.66 5.68 -2.29
CA PRO A 525 21.26 5.82 -1.86
C PRO A 525 20.95 7.24 -1.38
N THR A 526 19.87 7.83 -1.88
CA THR A 526 19.41 9.18 -1.52
C THR A 526 18.42 9.18 -0.37
N LYS A 527 18.15 10.35 0.22
CA LYS A 527 17.12 10.49 1.26
C LYS A 527 15.72 10.16 0.73
N ARG A 528 15.42 10.49 -0.54
CA ARG A 528 14.14 10.13 -1.19
C ARG A 528 13.94 8.62 -1.32
N MET A 529 15.02 7.85 -1.57
CA MET A 529 14.94 6.38 -1.56
C MET A 529 14.48 5.87 -0.20
N PHE A 530 15.03 6.39 0.89
CA PHE A 530 14.65 5.97 2.22
C PHE A 530 13.29 6.51 2.66
N ALA A 531 12.84 7.65 2.11
CA ALA A 531 11.47 8.14 2.30
C ALA A 531 10.45 7.20 1.63
N LEU A 532 10.70 6.74 0.41
CA LEU A 532 9.92 5.67 -0.22
C LEU A 532 9.99 4.38 0.61
N GLY A 533 11.16 4.05 1.16
CA GLY A 533 11.39 2.90 2.04
C GLY A 533 10.54 2.93 3.32
N GLN A 534 10.16 4.12 3.82
CA GLN A 534 9.23 4.25 4.95
C GLN A 534 7.84 3.71 4.63
N PHE A 535 7.46 3.69 3.37
CA PHE A 535 6.24 3.03 2.92
C PHE A 535 6.51 1.59 2.47
N SER A 536 7.35 1.39 1.46
CA SER A 536 7.49 0.12 0.75
C SER A 536 7.93 -1.06 1.62
N ARG A 537 8.77 -0.80 2.62
CA ARG A 537 9.28 -1.82 3.54
C ARG A 537 8.21 -2.34 4.48
N PHE A 538 7.28 -1.49 4.93
CA PHE A 538 6.33 -1.77 6.00
C PHE A 538 4.90 -1.93 5.52
N VAL A 539 4.57 -1.36 4.36
CA VAL A 539 3.26 -1.49 3.73
C VAL A 539 3.38 -2.48 2.58
N ARG A 540 3.08 -3.72 2.88
CA ARG A 540 3.33 -4.83 1.96
C ARG A 540 2.14 -5.14 1.05
N PRO A 541 2.34 -5.86 -0.08
CA PRO A 541 1.22 -6.35 -0.90
C PRO A 541 0.16 -7.07 -0.07
N ASN A 542 -1.10 -6.78 -0.37
CA ASN A 542 -2.30 -7.23 0.32
C ASN A 542 -2.60 -6.55 1.68
N TYR A 543 -1.80 -5.58 2.11
CA TYR A 543 -2.27 -4.67 3.15
C TYR A 543 -3.46 -3.86 2.64
N TYR A 544 -4.26 -3.38 3.57
CA TYR A 544 -5.30 -2.40 3.30
C TYR A 544 -4.95 -1.09 3.99
N ARG A 545 -5.18 0.03 3.30
CA ARG A 545 -5.18 1.31 3.99
C ARG A 545 -6.36 1.35 4.95
N ILE A 546 -6.15 1.88 6.14
CA ILE A 546 -7.18 2.08 7.18
C ILE A 546 -7.26 3.55 7.54
N ALA A 547 -8.36 3.94 8.21
CA ALA A 547 -8.54 5.32 8.59
C ALA A 547 -7.46 5.76 9.59
N ALA A 548 -6.91 6.94 9.35
CA ALA A 548 -6.00 7.65 10.22
C ALA A 548 -6.46 9.13 10.25
N ASN A 549 -7.38 9.43 11.17
CA ASN A 549 -7.95 10.75 11.31
C ASN A 549 -7.05 11.57 12.24
N ASN A 550 -6.14 12.34 11.64
CA ASN A 550 -5.21 13.19 12.36
C ASN A 550 -5.76 14.60 12.48
N ASN A 551 -5.68 15.15 13.69
CA ASN A 551 -6.03 16.55 13.98
C ASN A 551 -4.78 17.42 14.25
N GLY A 552 -3.58 16.90 13.96
CA GLY A 552 -2.30 17.59 14.10
C GLY A 552 -1.69 17.97 12.74
N ALA A 553 -0.55 18.67 12.80
CA ALA A 553 0.16 19.15 11.61
C ALA A 553 0.91 18.06 10.84
N ALA A 554 1.17 16.90 11.44
CA ALA A 554 1.82 15.81 10.74
C ALA A 554 0.87 15.15 9.71
N LEU A 555 1.38 14.74 8.55
CA LEU A 555 0.62 13.88 7.64
C LEU A 555 0.70 12.44 8.14
N VAL A 556 -0.44 11.80 8.33
CA VAL A 556 -0.49 10.43 8.87
C VAL A 556 -1.33 9.53 7.97
N SER A 557 -0.79 8.37 7.63
CA SER A 557 -1.52 7.29 6.96
C SER A 557 -1.27 5.97 7.68
N ALA A 558 -2.26 5.07 7.66
CA ALA A 558 -2.16 3.81 8.37
C ALA A 558 -2.61 2.63 7.49
N TYR A 559 -2.02 1.49 7.74
CA TYR A 559 -2.19 0.28 6.94
C TYR A 559 -2.19 -0.95 7.83
N LYS A 560 -2.98 -1.96 7.48
CA LYS A 560 -2.97 -3.26 8.16
C LYS A 560 -2.87 -4.41 7.17
N ASP A 561 -2.25 -5.49 7.58
CA ASP A 561 -2.24 -6.74 6.82
C ASP A 561 -3.64 -7.38 6.83
N SER A 562 -3.99 -8.02 5.73
CA SER A 562 -5.23 -8.81 5.61
C SER A 562 -5.10 -10.22 6.18
N ALA A 563 -3.88 -10.72 6.39
CA ALA A 563 -3.60 -12.11 6.72
C ALA A 563 -2.85 -12.29 8.05
N SER A 564 -2.41 -11.22 8.68
CA SER A 564 -1.70 -11.24 9.96
C SER A 564 -2.06 -10.02 10.82
N PRO A 565 -1.70 -10.00 12.10
CA PRO A 565 -1.95 -8.85 12.97
C PRO A 565 -1.01 -7.65 12.72
N ALA A 566 -0.20 -7.69 11.67
CA ALA A 566 0.75 -6.62 11.36
C ALA A 566 0.03 -5.35 10.87
N PHE A 567 0.51 -4.21 11.33
CA PHE A 567 0.06 -2.92 10.89
C PHE A 567 1.20 -1.92 10.83
N SER A 568 1.01 -0.83 10.11
CA SER A 568 1.99 0.23 9.95
C SER A 568 1.31 1.60 9.96
N ILE A 569 1.90 2.56 10.68
CA ILE A 569 1.48 3.95 10.68
C ILE A 569 2.66 4.77 10.17
N VAL A 570 2.47 5.51 9.10
CA VAL A 570 3.48 6.41 8.51
C VAL A 570 3.11 7.83 8.89
N ALA A 571 4.01 8.53 9.57
CA ALA A 571 3.87 9.92 9.98
C ALA A 571 4.97 10.77 9.33
N ILE A 572 4.59 11.91 8.75
CA ILE A 572 5.50 12.85 8.09
C ILE A 572 5.40 14.19 8.82
N ASN A 573 6.53 14.64 9.36
CA ASN A 573 6.67 15.98 9.86
C ASN A 573 7.46 16.83 8.85
N SER A 574 6.75 17.68 8.12
CA SER A 574 7.34 18.61 7.15
C SER A 574 7.76 19.96 7.75
N SER A 575 7.44 20.19 9.02
CA SER A 575 7.77 21.45 9.69
C SER A 575 9.25 21.51 10.14
N SER A 576 9.73 22.72 10.39
CA SER A 576 11.05 22.97 10.95
C SER A 576 11.15 22.75 12.46
N SER A 577 10.07 22.28 13.11
CA SER A 577 9.98 22.02 14.55
C SER A 577 9.52 20.59 14.82
N ASP A 578 9.89 20.07 15.98
CA ASP A 578 9.42 18.77 16.44
C ASP A 578 7.91 18.83 16.75
N ILE A 579 7.19 17.74 16.46
CA ILE A 579 5.76 17.60 16.71
C ILE A 579 5.53 16.46 17.70
N LEU A 580 5.07 16.79 18.91
CA LEU A 580 4.61 15.77 19.85
C LEU A 580 3.25 15.25 19.39
N GLN A 581 3.22 14.06 18.80
CA GLN A 581 2.06 13.43 18.21
C GLN A 581 1.55 12.28 19.07
N THR A 582 0.27 12.29 19.41
CA THR A 582 -0.43 11.16 20.05
C THR A 582 -1.13 10.33 18.98
N PHE A 583 -1.13 9.03 19.14
CA PHE A 583 -1.86 8.08 18.32
C PHE A 583 -2.79 7.26 19.21
N THR A 584 -4.06 7.20 18.86
CA THR A 584 -5.07 6.39 19.53
C THR A 584 -5.55 5.32 18.55
N LEU A 585 -5.40 4.06 18.93
CA LEU A 585 -5.79 2.91 18.12
C LEU A 585 -7.19 2.46 18.53
N THR A 586 -8.08 2.27 17.58
CA THR A 586 -9.42 1.73 17.81
C THR A 586 -9.64 0.51 16.93
N ASN A 587 -10.42 -0.44 17.43
CA ASN A 587 -10.68 -1.68 16.71
C ASN A 587 -9.41 -2.47 16.33
N PHE A 588 -8.40 -2.38 17.19
CA PHE A 588 -7.26 -3.28 17.21
C PHE A 588 -7.40 -4.25 18.39
N SER A 589 -7.12 -5.53 18.16
CA SER A 589 -6.87 -6.44 19.25
C SER A 589 -5.52 -6.07 19.87
N GLU A 590 -5.52 -5.69 21.13
CA GLU A 590 -4.38 -5.32 21.99
C GLU A 590 -3.00 -5.26 21.33
N ALA A 591 -2.68 -4.16 20.63
CA ALA A 591 -1.32 -3.89 20.20
C ALA A 591 -0.48 -3.52 21.44
N SER A 592 0.63 -4.20 21.68
CA SER A 592 1.42 -3.99 22.89
C SER A 592 2.73 -3.24 22.69
N VAL A 593 3.33 -3.36 21.53
CA VAL A 593 4.63 -2.76 21.20
C VAL A 593 4.70 -2.43 19.72
N LEU A 594 5.34 -1.32 19.38
CA LEU A 594 5.73 -1.02 18.01
C LEU A 594 7.17 -0.51 17.94
N THR A 595 7.77 -0.67 16.77
CA THR A 595 9.13 -0.20 16.50
C THR A 595 9.05 0.99 15.55
N PRO A 596 9.46 2.20 15.98
CA PRO A 596 9.60 3.31 15.06
C PRO A 596 10.80 3.11 14.15
N TRP A 597 10.64 3.43 12.87
CA TRP A 597 11.69 3.50 11.86
C TRP A 597 11.75 4.92 11.32
N MET A 598 12.94 5.51 11.28
CA MET A 598 13.08 6.94 11.08
C MET A 598 14.00 7.28 9.90
N THR A 599 13.59 8.25 9.11
CA THR A 599 14.41 8.95 8.11
C THR A 599 14.43 10.44 8.44
N THR A 600 15.65 10.97 8.63
CA THR A 600 15.94 12.40 8.85
C THR A 600 17.20 12.78 8.05
N SER A 601 17.69 14.00 8.21
CA SER A 601 18.99 14.39 7.63
C SER A 601 20.12 13.43 8.02
N ASN A 602 20.11 12.92 9.26
CA ASN A 602 21.17 12.07 9.82
C ASN A 602 20.85 10.57 9.82
N LEU A 603 19.59 10.21 9.70
CA LEU A 603 19.13 8.81 9.75
C LEU A 603 18.53 8.41 8.40
N SER A 604 18.69 7.14 8.04
CA SER A 604 18.20 6.57 6.80
C SER A 604 17.51 5.24 7.09
N LEU A 605 16.17 5.28 7.18
CA LEU A 605 15.33 4.10 7.46
C LEU A 605 15.88 3.31 8.68
N ALA A 606 16.21 4.04 9.74
CA ALA A 606 16.90 3.50 10.92
C ALA A 606 15.90 3.10 12.01
N PRO A 607 15.98 1.85 12.53
CA PRO A 607 15.12 1.44 13.64
C PRO A 607 15.48 2.21 14.91
N GLN A 608 14.44 2.57 15.66
CA GLN A 608 14.54 3.19 16.97
C GLN A 608 14.16 2.19 18.07
N SER A 609 14.38 2.56 19.33
CA SER A 609 13.94 1.73 20.45
C SER A 609 12.45 1.46 20.37
N PRO A 610 12.00 0.21 20.57
CA PRO A 610 10.60 -0.13 20.63
C PRO A 610 9.86 0.67 21.70
N ILE A 611 8.61 1.07 21.42
CA ILE A 611 7.75 1.79 22.33
C ILE A 611 6.55 0.94 22.73
N ALA A 612 6.15 1.04 23.99
CA ALA A 612 4.98 0.36 24.51
C ALA A 612 3.70 1.12 24.10
N ILE A 613 2.68 0.39 23.74
CA ILE A 613 1.31 0.91 23.58
C ILE A 613 0.57 0.65 24.89
N THR A 614 0.03 1.70 25.49
CA THR A 614 -0.72 1.61 26.76
C THR A 614 -2.15 2.08 26.51
N ASN A 615 -3.14 1.29 26.88
CA ASN A 615 -4.56 1.57 26.64
C ASN A 615 -4.85 1.92 25.15
N LEU A 616 -4.25 1.18 24.22
CA LEU A 616 -4.34 1.41 22.78
C LEU A 616 -3.92 2.83 22.37
N SER A 617 -2.99 3.44 23.09
CA SER A 617 -2.47 4.78 22.78
C SER A 617 -0.96 4.85 23.02
N PHE A 618 -0.30 5.69 22.25
CA PHE A 618 1.10 6.04 22.43
C PHE A 618 1.35 7.48 21.96
N THR A 619 2.37 8.10 22.47
CA THR A 619 2.81 9.45 22.07
C THR A 619 4.26 9.36 21.61
N TYR A 620 4.58 10.08 20.54
CA TYR A 620 5.92 10.12 19.98
C TYR A 620 6.29 11.53 19.54
N ASP A 621 7.51 11.91 19.82
CA ASP A 621 8.07 13.18 19.36
C ASP A 621 8.61 13.00 17.95
N LEU A 622 7.87 13.50 16.95
CA LEU A 622 8.25 13.45 15.53
C LEU A 622 9.27 14.56 15.27
N PRO A 623 10.55 14.24 15.01
CA PRO A 623 11.54 15.29 14.77
C PRO A 623 11.18 16.17 13.57
N ALA A 624 11.64 17.40 13.59
CA ALA A 624 11.56 18.32 12.47
C ALA A 624 12.08 17.65 11.18
N MET A 625 11.43 17.89 10.07
CA MET A 625 11.83 17.35 8.76
C MET A 625 12.09 15.83 8.84
N SER A 626 11.09 15.04 9.21
CA SER A 626 11.24 13.58 9.39
C SER A 626 10.11 12.78 8.75
N VAL A 627 10.43 11.55 8.39
CA VAL A 627 9.43 10.50 8.07
C VAL A 627 9.65 9.36 9.06
N VAL A 628 8.60 9.00 9.78
CA VAL A 628 8.63 7.94 10.79
C VAL A 628 7.55 6.90 10.49
N THR A 629 7.96 5.64 10.40
CA THR A 629 7.01 4.53 10.29
C THR A 629 7.01 3.72 11.58
N PHE A 630 5.85 3.60 12.17
CA PHE A 630 5.60 2.76 13.34
C PHE A 630 5.13 1.39 12.86
N ALA A 631 6.02 0.40 12.93
CA ALA A 631 5.71 -0.98 12.59
C ALA A 631 5.23 -1.72 13.84
N GLY A 632 3.99 -2.16 13.83
CA GLY A 632 3.34 -2.80 14.96
C GLY A 632 2.81 -4.19 14.63
N LEU A 633 2.59 -4.96 15.68
CA LEU A 633 1.89 -6.22 15.65
C LEU A 633 0.74 -6.11 16.65
N ALA A 634 -0.48 -6.42 16.24
CA ALA A 634 -1.56 -6.66 17.18
C ALA A 634 -1.22 -7.89 18.03
N THR A 635 -1.77 -8.00 19.23
CA THR A 635 -1.43 -9.08 20.16
C THR A 635 -1.73 -10.43 19.53
N ASN A 636 -0.73 -11.30 19.54
CA ASN A 636 -0.85 -12.69 19.14
C ASN A 636 -1.21 -13.50 20.39
N TYR A 637 -2.34 -14.21 20.37
CA TYR A 637 -2.76 -15.11 21.42
C TYR A 637 -2.34 -16.53 21.11
N PRO A 638 -2.06 -17.35 22.16
CA PRO A 638 -1.83 -18.76 21.92
C PRO A 638 -3.11 -19.44 21.43
N PRO A 639 -3.01 -20.38 20.49
CA PRO A 639 -4.15 -21.18 20.08
C PRO A 639 -4.66 -22.03 21.24
N VAL A 640 -5.93 -22.36 21.21
CA VAL A 640 -6.57 -23.24 22.21
C VAL A 640 -6.72 -24.62 21.61
N LEU A 641 -6.00 -25.60 22.17
CA LEU A 641 -6.10 -27.01 21.79
C LEU A 641 -7.26 -27.64 22.54
N ASN A 642 -8.25 -28.18 21.80
CA ASN A 642 -9.42 -28.81 22.40
C ASN A 642 -9.02 -30.09 23.14
N PRO A 643 -9.61 -30.37 24.32
CA PRO A 643 -9.30 -31.59 25.06
C PRO A 643 -9.74 -32.83 24.28
N VAL A 644 -8.88 -33.84 24.31
CA VAL A 644 -9.15 -35.16 23.73
C VAL A 644 -9.42 -36.10 24.90
N PRO A 645 -10.54 -36.84 24.88
CA PRO A 645 -10.82 -37.83 25.93
C PRO A 645 -9.85 -39.01 25.82
N ASP A 646 -9.59 -39.65 26.97
CA ASP A 646 -8.83 -40.88 27.04
C ASP A 646 -9.43 -41.99 26.19
N GLN A 647 -8.57 -42.82 25.60
CA GLN A 647 -8.95 -43.90 24.72
C GLN A 647 -8.70 -45.25 25.37
N THR A 648 -9.53 -46.25 25.05
CA THR A 648 -9.30 -47.62 25.41
C THR A 648 -9.34 -48.51 24.19
N VAL A 649 -8.32 -49.34 24.00
CA VAL A 649 -8.19 -50.13 22.76
C VAL A 649 -7.57 -51.49 23.06
N ASN A 650 -7.90 -52.52 22.28
CA ASN A 650 -7.20 -53.79 22.34
C ASN A 650 -5.86 -53.71 21.57
N PRO A 651 -4.80 -54.44 22.00
CA PRO A 651 -3.62 -54.55 21.17
C PRO A 651 -3.96 -55.03 19.75
N GLY A 652 -3.24 -54.47 18.75
CA GLY A 652 -3.48 -54.80 17.33
C GLY A 652 -4.64 -54.11 16.70
N VAL A 653 -5.50 -53.37 17.42
CA VAL A 653 -6.56 -52.52 16.87
C VAL A 653 -6.02 -51.09 16.67
N ALA A 654 -6.13 -50.57 15.47
CA ALA A 654 -5.71 -49.21 15.18
C ALA A 654 -6.68 -48.17 15.74
N ILE A 655 -6.16 -47.11 16.36
CA ILE A 655 -6.89 -45.92 16.78
C ILE A 655 -6.49 -44.75 15.86
N ASN A 656 -7.45 -43.85 15.62
CA ASN A 656 -7.22 -42.55 14.97
C ASN A 656 -7.83 -41.50 15.86
N VAL A 657 -7.01 -40.60 16.38
CA VAL A 657 -7.44 -39.53 17.27
C VAL A 657 -7.18 -38.20 16.57
N THR A 658 -8.25 -37.43 16.33
CA THR A 658 -8.16 -36.11 15.72
C THR A 658 -8.05 -35.06 16.81
N ASN A 659 -6.96 -34.31 16.81
CA ASN A 659 -6.78 -33.16 17.65
C ASN A 659 -7.27 -31.91 16.88
N THR A 660 -8.07 -31.09 17.52
CA THR A 660 -8.62 -29.85 16.94
C THR A 660 -8.24 -28.67 17.80
N ALA A 661 -8.04 -27.54 17.17
CA ALA A 661 -7.70 -26.30 17.87
C ALA A 661 -8.42 -25.11 17.25
N THR A 662 -8.57 -24.05 18.03
CA THR A 662 -9.08 -22.75 17.62
C THR A 662 -8.07 -21.68 17.93
N ASP A 663 -8.06 -20.62 17.14
CA ASP A 663 -7.26 -19.42 17.40
C ASP A 663 -8.22 -18.22 17.39
N VAL A 664 -8.08 -17.32 18.36
CA VAL A 664 -8.96 -16.15 18.51
C VAL A 664 -8.44 -14.94 17.74
N ASP A 665 -7.26 -15.06 17.14
CA ASP A 665 -6.65 -13.96 16.40
C ASP A 665 -7.42 -13.64 15.13
N ALA A 666 -7.49 -12.37 14.82
CA ALA A 666 -8.11 -11.87 13.60
C ALA A 666 -7.06 -11.09 12.78
N PRO A 667 -6.77 -11.50 11.54
CA PRO A 667 -7.34 -12.63 10.80
C PRO A 667 -6.92 -14.00 11.38
N PRO A 668 -7.66 -15.08 11.10
CA PRO A 668 -7.34 -16.41 11.57
C PRO A 668 -5.94 -16.84 11.13
N GLN A 669 -5.17 -17.35 12.08
CA GLN A 669 -3.80 -17.79 11.84
C GLN A 669 -3.75 -19.24 11.36
N THR A 670 -2.66 -19.60 10.67
CA THR A 670 -2.43 -20.99 10.27
C THR A 670 -1.95 -21.79 11.47
N LEU A 671 -2.65 -22.88 11.78
CA LEU A 671 -2.31 -23.77 12.87
C LEU A 671 -1.51 -24.97 12.36
N THR A 672 -0.42 -25.31 13.08
CA THR A 672 0.42 -26.46 12.82
C THR A 672 0.46 -27.32 14.08
N PHE A 673 0.10 -28.60 13.94
CA PHE A 673 0.12 -29.54 15.04
C PHE A 673 1.45 -30.31 15.10
N GLY A 674 1.78 -30.85 16.28
CA GLY A 674 2.95 -31.69 16.44
C GLY A 674 2.90 -32.52 17.72
N LEU A 675 3.82 -33.49 17.83
CA LEU A 675 3.99 -34.27 19.04
C LEU A 675 5.05 -33.62 19.93
N VAL A 676 4.73 -33.47 21.21
CA VAL A 676 5.73 -33.12 22.23
C VAL A 676 6.64 -34.31 22.41
N ASN A 677 7.94 -34.16 22.22
CA ASN A 677 8.94 -35.25 22.33
C ASN A 677 8.64 -36.47 21.40
N PRO A 678 8.68 -36.33 20.10
CA PRO A 678 8.34 -37.39 19.15
C PRO A 678 9.21 -38.65 19.26
N LEU A 679 10.36 -38.55 19.93
CA LEU A 679 11.26 -39.69 20.17
C LEU A 679 10.83 -40.61 21.33
N THR A 680 9.90 -40.15 22.18
CA THR A 680 9.42 -40.92 23.34
C THR A 680 8.03 -41.52 23.15
N VAL A 681 7.37 -41.23 22.04
CA VAL A 681 6.06 -41.83 21.76
C VAL A 681 6.20 -43.34 21.46
N PRO A 682 5.14 -44.13 21.76
CA PRO A 682 5.14 -45.55 21.49
C PRO A 682 5.46 -45.87 20.02
N LYS A 683 6.27 -46.89 19.79
CA LYS A 683 6.67 -47.32 18.45
C LYS A 683 5.44 -47.65 17.58
N GLY A 684 5.47 -47.18 16.34
CA GLY A 684 4.39 -47.40 15.40
C GLY A 684 3.34 -46.26 15.37
N THR A 685 3.58 -45.17 16.16
CA THR A 685 2.77 -43.96 16.11
C THR A 685 3.11 -43.17 14.85
N SER A 686 2.09 -42.68 14.14
CA SER A 686 2.19 -41.68 13.07
C SER A 686 1.33 -40.46 13.41
N PHE A 687 1.76 -39.29 12.95
CA PHE A 687 1.10 -38.02 13.22
C PHE A 687 1.08 -37.13 11.99
N ASN A 688 -0.07 -36.53 11.67
CA ASN A 688 -0.22 -35.58 10.58
C ASN A 688 -0.23 -34.14 11.12
N ASN A 689 0.79 -33.37 10.80
CA ASN A 689 0.99 -32.01 11.32
C ASN A 689 -0.05 -30.98 10.80
N VAL A 690 -0.74 -31.27 9.70
CA VAL A 690 -1.74 -30.37 9.12
C VAL A 690 -3.14 -30.67 9.66
N THR A 691 -3.50 -31.95 9.76
CA THR A 691 -4.83 -32.38 10.16
C THR A 691 -4.96 -32.70 11.66
N GLY A 692 -3.85 -32.72 12.39
CA GLY A 692 -3.83 -33.06 13.81
C GLY A 692 -4.17 -34.51 14.11
N VAL A 693 -4.16 -35.40 13.13
CA VAL A 693 -4.54 -36.82 13.31
C VAL A 693 -3.36 -37.64 13.80
N LEU A 694 -3.52 -38.24 14.97
CA LEU A 694 -2.64 -39.25 15.52
C LEU A 694 -3.21 -40.64 15.18
N SER A 695 -2.36 -41.48 14.59
CA SER A 695 -2.72 -42.88 14.32
C SER A 695 -1.73 -43.81 15.02
N TRP A 696 -2.24 -44.80 15.75
CA TRP A 696 -1.42 -45.81 16.42
C TRP A 696 -2.12 -47.15 16.44
N ARG A 697 -1.37 -48.23 16.14
CA ARG A 697 -1.80 -49.63 16.32
C ARG A 697 -0.95 -50.25 17.42
N PRO A 698 -1.43 -50.32 18.68
CA PRO A 698 -0.60 -50.75 19.78
C PRO A 698 -0.14 -52.18 19.61
N PRO A 699 1.19 -52.45 19.60
CA PRO A 699 1.74 -53.81 19.63
C PRO A 699 1.41 -54.54 20.95
N ILE A 700 1.43 -55.85 20.89
CA ILE A 700 1.09 -56.74 22.02
C ILE A 700 1.89 -56.44 23.29
N GLN A 701 3.11 -55.95 23.17
CA GLN A 701 3.97 -55.57 24.29
C GLN A 701 3.43 -54.40 25.15
N PHE A 702 2.43 -53.68 24.63
CA PHE A 702 1.73 -52.62 25.35
C PHE A 702 0.46 -53.10 26.05
N ALA A 703 0.07 -54.40 25.92
CA ALA A 703 -1.06 -54.95 26.60
C ALA A 703 -1.01 -54.72 28.11
N GLY A 704 -2.11 -54.23 28.68
CA GLY A 704 -2.24 -53.89 30.10
C GLY A 704 -1.50 -52.61 30.51
N LYS A 705 -1.05 -51.79 29.58
CA LYS A 705 -0.33 -50.52 29.85
C LYS A 705 -1.12 -49.31 29.46
N THR A 706 -0.95 -48.22 30.21
CA THR A 706 -1.40 -46.87 29.85
C THR A 706 -0.26 -46.12 29.19
N ASN A 707 -0.54 -45.46 28.07
CA ASN A 707 0.42 -44.71 27.28
C ASN A 707 -0.08 -43.26 27.09
N VAL A 708 0.71 -42.29 27.46
CA VAL A 708 0.38 -40.88 27.37
C VAL A 708 0.89 -40.32 26.04
N PHE A 709 0.01 -39.62 25.34
CA PHE A 709 0.34 -38.87 24.14
C PHE A 709 0.16 -37.39 24.42
N SER A 710 1.20 -36.61 24.17
CA SER A 710 1.18 -35.14 24.32
C SER A 710 1.30 -34.50 22.95
N VAL A 711 0.31 -33.69 22.60
CA VAL A 711 0.21 -32.99 21.33
C VAL A 711 0.32 -31.49 21.60
N PHE A 712 1.02 -30.77 20.75
CA PHE A 712 0.98 -29.31 20.72
C PHE A 712 0.38 -28.81 19.42
N VAL A 713 -0.14 -27.59 19.46
CA VAL A 713 -0.48 -26.80 18.29
C VAL A 713 0.25 -25.46 18.38
N SER A 714 0.78 -24.98 17.27
CA SER A 714 1.42 -23.67 17.17
C SER A 714 0.75 -22.86 16.07
N ASN A 715 0.56 -21.56 16.32
CA ASN A 715 0.13 -20.62 15.30
C ASN A 715 1.36 -20.07 14.51
N ASN A 716 1.11 -19.33 13.42
CA ASN A 716 2.14 -18.68 12.62
C ASN A 716 2.33 -17.19 12.95
N GLY A 717 1.88 -16.75 14.13
CA GLY A 717 2.06 -15.40 14.62
C GLY A 717 3.52 -15.06 14.91
N THR A 718 3.80 -13.83 15.27
CA THR A 718 5.15 -13.37 15.62
C THR A 718 5.15 -12.72 17.01
N PRO A 719 5.75 -13.34 18.02
CA PRO A 719 6.33 -14.69 17.98
C PRO A 719 5.27 -15.80 17.84
N ALA A 720 5.60 -16.92 17.23
CA ALA A 720 4.70 -18.07 17.21
C ALA A 720 4.40 -18.55 18.63
N LEU A 721 3.12 -18.71 18.96
CA LEU A 721 2.67 -19.19 20.26
C LEU A 721 2.08 -20.58 20.15
N SER A 722 2.12 -21.34 21.25
CA SER A 722 1.70 -22.74 21.25
C SER A 722 0.86 -23.09 22.47
N ALA A 723 -0.01 -24.07 22.31
CA ALA A 723 -0.71 -24.75 23.37
C ALA A 723 -0.44 -26.25 23.31
N THR A 724 -0.48 -26.91 24.46
CA THR A 724 -0.23 -28.35 24.59
C THR A 724 -1.34 -29.02 25.35
N ASN A 725 -1.73 -30.23 24.94
CA ASN A 725 -2.69 -31.06 25.64
C ASN A 725 -2.19 -32.51 25.62
N SER A 726 -2.67 -33.32 26.58
CA SER A 726 -2.31 -34.72 26.67
C SER A 726 -3.56 -35.57 26.90
N PHE A 727 -3.55 -36.79 26.38
CA PHE A 727 -4.57 -37.82 26.63
C PHE A 727 -3.90 -39.18 26.81
N GLU A 728 -4.62 -40.11 27.43
CA GLU A 728 -4.16 -41.46 27.69
C GLU A 728 -4.76 -42.45 26.69
N VAL A 729 -3.95 -43.44 26.31
CA VAL A 729 -4.42 -44.64 25.59
C VAL A 729 -4.16 -45.85 26.45
N ILE A 730 -5.25 -46.39 27.00
CA ILE A 730 -5.26 -47.59 27.80
C ILE A 730 -5.37 -48.80 26.86
N VAL A 731 -4.32 -49.62 26.86
CA VAL A 731 -4.29 -50.84 26.07
C VAL A 731 -4.76 -51.98 26.90
N ASN A 732 -5.89 -52.61 26.53
CA ASN A 732 -6.46 -53.72 27.32
C ASN A 732 -5.48 -54.90 27.48
N PRO A 733 -5.52 -55.60 28.60
CA PRO A 733 -4.77 -56.83 28.72
C PRO A 733 -5.24 -57.88 27.72
N VAL A 734 -4.36 -58.82 27.38
CA VAL A 734 -4.67 -59.97 26.53
C VAL A 734 -4.79 -61.24 27.33
N THR A 735 -5.71 -62.06 26.88
CA THR A 735 -5.78 -63.45 27.37
C THR A 735 -4.88 -64.35 26.50
N GLN A 736 -4.26 -65.32 27.11
CA GLN A 736 -3.45 -66.28 26.38
C GLN A 736 -4.30 -66.99 25.32
N PRO A 737 -3.87 -67.02 24.05
CA PRO A 737 -4.64 -67.71 22.99
C PRO A 737 -4.65 -69.23 23.25
N SER A 738 -5.76 -69.85 22.91
CA SER A 738 -5.94 -71.30 23.07
C SER A 738 -6.49 -71.95 21.80
N ILE A 739 -6.09 -73.21 21.54
CA ILE A 739 -6.64 -74.00 20.47
C ILE A 739 -7.81 -74.75 21.09
N SER A 740 -9.04 -74.43 20.71
CA SER A 740 -10.27 -75.02 21.25
C SER A 740 -10.68 -76.29 20.56
N SER A 741 -10.25 -76.51 19.31
CA SER A 741 -10.51 -77.76 18.61
C SER A 741 -9.42 -78.03 17.56
N ILE A 742 -9.15 -79.29 17.29
CA ILE A 742 -8.27 -79.75 16.24
C ILE A 742 -9.01 -80.86 15.44
N ALA A 743 -9.12 -80.69 14.15
CA ALA A 743 -9.69 -81.69 13.26
C ALA A 743 -8.67 -82.09 12.16
N VAL A 744 -8.46 -83.37 11.93
CA VAL A 744 -7.53 -83.92 10.95
C VAL A 744 -8.33 -84.59 9.86
N SER A 745 -8.00 -84.25 8.61
CA SER A 745 -8.59 -84.89 7.42
C SER A 745 -7.54 -85.01 6.33
N GLY A 746 -7.03 -86.25 6.18
CA GLY A 746 -5.87 -86.49 5.30
C GLY A 746 -4.62 -85.78 5.77
N GLN A 747 -3.99 -85.01 4.88
CA GLN A 747 -2.83 -84.13 5.18
C GLN A 747 -3.21 -82.73 5.71
N LYS A 748 -4.51 -82.49 5.92
CA LYS A 748 -5.02 -81.22 6.35
C LYS A 748 -5.38 -81.24 7.86
N ILE A 749 -4.88 -80.28 8.56
CA ILE A 749 -5.27 -79.99 9.96
C ILE A 749 -6.05 -78.68 9.97
N THR A 750 -7.18 -78.70 10.60
CA THR A 750 -8.00 -77.50 10.91
C THR A 750 -7.97 -77.25 12.38
N LEU A 751 -7.55 -76.09 12.78
CA LEU A 751 -7.45 -75.68 14.18
C LEU A 751 -8.43 -74.56 14.43
N THR A 752 -9.17 -74.57 15.52
CA THR A 752 -10.02 -73.41 15.93
C THR A 752 -9.32 -72.75 17.10
N ALA A 753 -9.07 -71.48 16.95
CA ALA A 753 -8.39 -70.70 17.99
C ALA A 753 -9.34 -69.68 18.67
N GLN A 754 -9.14 -69.47 19.92
CA GLN A 754 -9.87 -68.48 20.77
C GLN A 754 -8.86 -67.60 21.52
N GLY A 755 -9.26 -66.44 21.98
CA GLY A 755 -8.41 -65.49 22.70
C GLY A 755 -9.00 -64.07 22.72
N THR A 756 -8.12 -63.09 22.74
CA THR A 756 -8.49 -61.65 22.68
C THR A 756 -8.63 -61.21 21.25
N GLN A 757 -9.73 -60.54 20.92
CA GLN A 757 -9.95 -59.92 19.61
C GLN A 757 -9.05 -58.69 19.47
N GLY A 758 -8.45 -58.50 18.30
CA GLY A 758 -7.60 -57.32 17.95
C GLY A 758 -6.18 -57.69 17.54
N PRO A 759 -5.42 -58.54 18.32
CA PRO A 759 -4.11 -59.01 17.89
C PRO A 759 -4.16 -59.82 16.59
N ASP A 760 -3.02 -59.89 15.88
CA ASP A 760 -2.81 -60.87 14.84
C ASP A 760 -2.56 -62.22 15.48
N TYR A 761 -3.02 -63.29 14.85
CA TYR A 761 -2.84 -64.65 15.25
C TYR A 761 -1.90 -65.37 14.31
N THR A 762 -0.75 -65.78 14.79
CA THR A 762 0.23 -66.55 14.03
C THR A 762 0.21 -68.00 14.49
N LEU A 763 -0.06 -68.91 13.55
CA LEU A 763 0.08 -70.35 13.78
C LEU A 763 1.53 -70.76 13.45
N LEU A 764 2.17 -71.40 14.42
CA LEU A 764 3.48 -72.02 14.21
C LEU A 764 3.41 -73.51 14.34
N THR A 765 4.26 -74.21 13.59
CA THR A 765 4.43 -75.69 13.67
C THR A 765 5.85 -76.06 14.00
N SER A 766 6.04 -77.21 14.64
CA SER A 766 7.32 -77.79 14.99
C SER A 766 7.24 -79.35 14.95
N THR A 767 8.30 -80.01 14.59
CA THR A 767 8.47 -81.46 14.70
C THR A 767 9.28 -81.89 15.90
N ASN A 768 9.88 -80.97 16.66
CA ASN A 768 10.77 -81.21 17.76
C ASN A 768 10.59 -80.31 19.03
N LEU A 769 9.55 -79.47 19.00
CA LEU A 769 9.27 -78.46 20.06
C LEU A 769 10.33 -77.39 20.33
N ILE A 770 11.41 -77.42 19.52
CA ILE A 770 12.53 -76.47 19.63
C ILE A 770 12.50 -75.46 18.46
N ASN A 771 12.44 -75.97 17.26
CA ASN A 771 12.45 -75.18 16.05
C ASN A 771 11.02 -74.98 15.55
N TRP A 772 10.54 -73.76 15.68
CA TRP A 772 9.18 -73.37 15.24
C TRP A 772 9.21 -72.62 13.94
N GLN A 773 8.34 -72.98 13.02
CA GLN A 773 8.15 -72.32 11.71
C GLN A 773 6.77 -71.73 11.62
N THR A 774 6.68 -70.48 11.06
CA THR A 774 5.40 -69.83 10.82
C THR A 774 4.66 -70.56 9.71
N VAL A 775 3.42 -70.94 9.98
CA VAL A 775 2.49 -71.53 9.03
C VAL A 775 1.73 -70.41 8.32
N LEU A 776 1.06 -69.58 9.09
CA LEU A 776 0.32 -68.45 8.56
C LEU A 776 0.10 -67.40 9.71
N THR A 777 -0.13 -66.18 9.30
CA THR A 777 -0.58 -65.09 10.16
C THR A 777 -1.90 -64.54 9.67
N THR A 778 -2.86 -64.42 10.56
CA THR A 778 -4.18 -63.82 10.24
C THR A 778 -4.29 -62.51 11.03
N ASN A 779 -4.42 -61.39 10.27
CA ASN A 779 -4.43 -60.04 10.90
C ASN A 779 -5.79 -59.79 11.54
N SER A 780 -5.78 -59.45 12.82
CA SER A 780 -6.95 -59.06 13.66
C SER A 780 -8.24 -59.88 13.30
N PRO A 781 -8.19 -61.23 13.37
CA PRO A 781 -9.33 -62.03 12.89
C PRO A 781 -10.53 -61.91 13.83
N ALA A 782 -11.72 -62.13 13.30
CA ALA A 782 -12.88 -62.44 14.13
C ALA A 782 -12.65 -63.80 14.88
N LEU A 783 -13.07 -63.86 16.11
CA LEU A 783 -12.92 -65.04 16.97
C LEU A 783 -14.26 -65.76 17.17
N PRO A 784 -14.29 -67.12 17.21
CA PRO A 784 -13.13 -67.99 17.04
C PRO A 784 -12.64 -68.02 15.60
N VAL A 785 -11.29 -68.03 15.42
CA VAL A 785 -10.64 -68.11 14.13
C VAL A 785 -10.27 -69.51 13.70
N THR A 786 -10.49 -69.87 12.46
CA THR A 786 -10.10 -71.14 11.88
C THR A 786 -8.79 -71.00 11.12
N LEU A 787 -7.79 -71.78 11.58
CA LEU A 787 -6.45 -71.79 10.99
C LEU A 787 -6.20 -73.17 10.34
N ILE A 788 -5.61 -73.19 9.17
CA ILE A 788 -5.45 -74.40 8.37
C ILE A 788 -3.96 -74.69 8.09
N TYR A 789 -3.56 -75.93 8.35
CA TYR A 789 -2.27 -76.45 7.96
C TYR A 789 -2.46 -77.62 6.94
N THR A 790 -1.80 -77.59 5.81
CA THR A 790 -2.07 -78.57 4.73
C THR A 790 -0.87 -79.50 4.40
N ASN A 791 0.20 -79.50 5.21
CA ASN A 791 1.41 -80.25 4.90
C ASN A 791 1.77 -81.24 5.99
N LEU A 792 0.73 -81.94 6.53
CA LEU A 792 0.94 -82.99 7.53
C LEU A 792 1.64 -84.18 6.88
N GLN A 793 2.84 -84.55 7.41
CA GLN A 793 3.60 -85.70 6.96
C GLN A 793 3.21 -86.94 7.71
N PRO A 794 2.81 -88.01 7.04
CA PRO A 794 2.46 -89.26 7.70
C PRO A 794 3.68 -89.85 8.49
N GLY A 795 3.42 -90.17 9.77
CA GLY A 795 4.43 -90.80 10.66
C GLY A 795 5.41 -89.86 11.32
N LEU A 796 5.28 -88.53 11.12
CA LEU A 796 6.03 -87.54 11.86
C LEU A 796 5.18 -86.84 12.88
N ASP A 797 5.75 -86.62 14.11
CA ASP A 797 5.10 -85.74 15.09
C ASP A 797 5.00 -84.34 14.59
N CYS A 798 3.85 -83.70 14.80
CA CYS A 798 3.60 -82.30 14.42
C CYS A 798 2.93 -81.59 15.58
N PHE A 799 3.60 -80.61 16.12
CA PHE A 799 3.17 -79.76 17.21
C PHE A 799 2.77 -78.39 16.72
N PHE A 800 1.77 -77.78 17.32
CA PHE A 800 1.25 -76.43 17.00
C PHE A 800 1.20 -75.51 18.21
N ARG A 801 1.54 -74.27 17.99
CA ARG A 801 1.30 -73.19 18.97
C ARG A 801 0.78 -71.94 18.29
N LEU A 802 0.16 -71.11 19.10
CA LEU A 802 -0.30 -69.78 18.69
C LEU A 802 0.55 -68.71 19.30
N GLU A 803 0.86 -67.70 18.47
CA GLU A 803 1.57 -66.52 18.92
C GLU A 803 0.71 -65.29 18.54
N LEU A 804 0.64 -64.28 19.43
CA LEU A 804 -0.07 -63.06 19.21
C LEU A 804 0.89 -61.93 18.76
N GLY A 805 0.46 -61.12 17.82
CA GLY A 805 1.21 -59.98 17.28
C GLY A 805 0.29 -58.79 16.94
N PRO A 806 0.85 -57.71 16.37
CA PRO A 806 2.27 -57.28 16.26
C PRO A 806 2.92 -56.99 17.57
#